data_aec9231680a0fe0d995caec106f59cc0
#
_entry.id   aec9231680a0fe0d995caec106f59cc0
#
_cell.length_a   1.000
_cell.length_b   1.000
_cell.length_c   1.000
_cell.angle_alpha   90.00
_cell.angle_beta   90.00
_cell.angle_gamma   90.00
#
_symmetry.space_group_name_H-M   'P 1'
#
loop_
_entity.id
_entity.type
_entity.pdbx_description
1 polymer ?
#
loop_
_entity_poly.entity_id
_entity_poly.type
_entity_poly.pdbx_seq_one_letter_code
_entity_poly.pdbx_strand_id
1 'polypeptide(L)'
;MQPFELPEFYVPWPARLNPNLEAARAHSRAWAREMGILAREGEERSSDIWDQRTFDAHDYALLCSYTHPEAPGPELDLITDWYVWVFFFDDHFIEVYKRTKDVAGAKEYLDRLPRFMPIDPAGATPAPTNPVERGLIDLWARTSPGTSEDWRRRFFESTRNLLEESTWELNNINTGRVANPIEYIEMRRKVGGAPWSAGLVEHAVSAEIPARIAASRPMRVLKDTFSDAVHLRNDLFSYQREVEEEGENANCVLVFERFFGVDAQRAADLVNDALSSRLYQFENTALTELPILFDEHGLDPGERRDVVAYVKGLQDWQSGGHEWHMRSSRYMNGSSDTSASPVARLLGGPAGLGTAAARIEPSSGALGLSRFKSFTHTPYRAVGPVTLPEFYMPFALALSPHLAAARRSTIEWAQRMGMLESLPGAPDLGLWSEARLAGFDFPLCAAGIHPDASGPELELSSHWLTWGTYADDYFPTVHGHARDMLGAKALIKRLATFMPLGTDAAPTPVNALERGLADLWSRTAPPMSMHGQRRFRRAVQDMLESWLWELANHIQNRIPDPIDYVEMRRATFGSDLTMALSQLSLGDGIPPEIFRTRTMSGLTNSAQDFCCLMNDIFSYQKEIQFEGELNNGVLVVQSFLGCDSAQAVTVVNDLMTARVHQFENIVATELVALFDDWDLDPGTREKLQRYVEDMQSWMAGVLNWHIETDRYPEPMLHASPSVGRLLHGPTGLGTAAARIGSLLGTLRAEPPAQPAQPVIRPDVRALADQAAGPAPQASAPAGGDEITAIAGRILDQIKSWGR
;
A
#
# COMPACT_ATOMS: atom_id res chain seq x y z
N MET A 1 13.40 -30.00 -6.12
CA MET A 1 14.36 -28.91 -6.47
C MET A 1 13.53 -27.74 -6.86
N GLN A 2 13.81 -26.57 -6.33
CA GLN A 2 13.09 -25.33 -6.66
C GLN A 2 12.91 -25.21 -8.19
N PRO A 3 11.72 -24.92 -8.74
CA PRO A 3 11.52 -24.88 -10.18
C PRO A 3 12.11 -23.65 -10.87
N PHE A 4 12.73 -22.75 -10.10
CA PHE A 4 13.40 -21.54 -10.58
C PHE A 4 14.70 -21.29 -9.83
N GLU A 5 15.58 -20.49 -10.42
CA GLU A 5 16.76 -19.94 -9.75
C GLU A 5 16.34 -18.72 -8.91
N LEU A 6 16.86 -18.64 -7.68
CA LEU A 6 16.58 -17.48 -6.82
C LEU A 6 17.10 -16.21 -7.50
N PRO A 7 16.26 -15.16 -7.62
CA PRO A 7 16.68 -13.91 -8.22
C PRO A 7 17.70 -13.18 -7.35
N GLU A 8 18.38 -12.19 -7.92
CA GLU A 8 19.26 -11.30 -7.14
C GLU A 8 18.40 -10.33 -6.30
N PHE A 9 18.52 -10.44 -4.98
CA PHE A 9 17.72 -9.63 -4.05
C PHE A 9 18.31 -8.25 -3.82
N TYR A 10 17.46 -7.23 -3.82
CA TYR A 10 17.82 -5.91 -3.31
C TYR A 10 17.79 -5.92 -1.78
N VAL A 11 18.94 -5.80 -1.14
CA VAL A 11 19.10 -5.74 0.32
C VAL A 11 20.04 -4.57 0.65
N PRO A 12 19.51 -3.34 0.81
CA PRO A 12 20.34 -2.14 0.92
C PRO A 12 21.05 -1.98 2.27
N TRP A 13 20.65 -2.75 3.29
CA TRP A 13 21.23 -2.64 4.63
C TRP A 13 22.09 -3.86 4.97
N PRO A 14 23.22 -3.67 5.69
CA PRO A 14 24.06 -4.78 6.09
C PRO A 14 23.39 -5.60 7.20
N ALA A 15 23.42 -6.92 7.10
CA ALA A 15 23.04 -7.80 8.18
C ALA A 15 24.09 -7.77 9.31
N ARG A 16 23.61 -7.80 10.55
CA ARG A 16 24.44 -7.82 11.76
C ARG A 16 23.95 -8.93 12.68
N LEU A 17 24.86 -9.60 13.35
CA LEU A 17 24.54 -10.71 14.23
C LEU A 17 24.61 -10.29 15.69
N ASN A 18 23.57 -10.62 16.47
CA ASN A 18 23.54 -10.39 17.91
C ASN A 18 24.58 -11.28 18.62
N PRO A 19 25.39 -10.73 19.53
CA PRO A 19 26.42 -11.50 20.25
C PRO A 19 25.84 -12.57 21.21
N ASN A 20 24.54 -12.49 21.56
CA ASN A 20 23.88 -13.40 22.48
C ASN A 20 23.29 -14.66 21.82
N LEU A 21 23.61 -14.95 20.55
CA LEU A 21 23.03 -16.07 19.78
C LEU A 21 23.09 -17.41 20.53
N GLU A 22 24.24 -17.79 21.09
CA GLU A 22 24.41 -19.09 21.76
C GLU A 22 23.57 -19.21 23.05
N ALA A 23 23.40 -18.08 23.76
CA ALA A 23 22.53 -18.03 24.92
C ALA A 23 21.07 -18.19 24.50
N ALA A 24 20.63 -17.51 23.46
CA ALA A 24 19.28 -17.60 22.91
C ALA A 24 18.95 -19.01 22.38
N ARG A 25 19.90 -19.70 21.73
CA ARG A 25 19.76 -21.12 21.32
C ARG A 25 19.50 -22.03 22.51
N ALA A 26 20.29 -21.84 23.59
CA ALA A 26 20.14 -22.65 24.81
C ALA A 26 18.82 -22.36 25.51
N HIS A 27 18.46 -21.08 25.63
CA HIS A 27 17.23 -20.63 26.28
C HIS A 27 15.98 -21.16 25.54
N SER A 28 15.86 -20.89 24.23
CA SER A 28 14.68 -21.26 23.45
C SER A 28 14.44 -22.76 23.39
N ARG A 29 15.50 -23.55 23.40
CA ARG A 29 15.40 -25.02 23.50
C ARG A 29 14.82 -25.45 24.86
N ALA A 30 15.26 -24.81 25.96
CA ALA A 30 14.74 -25.08 27.28
C ALA A 30 13.28 -24.68 27.41
N TRP A 31 12.93 -23.51 26.94
CA TRP A 31 11.57 -22.99 26.89
C TRP A 31 10.64 -23.88 26.03
N ALA A 32 11.06 -24.31 24.84
CA ALA A 32 10.26 -25.20 23.99
C ALA A 32 9.93 -26.52 24.65
N ARG A 33 10.87 -27.08 25.48
CA ARG A 33 10.61 -28.26 26.29
C ARG A 33 9.65 -27.98 27.46
N GLU A 34 9.77 -26.84 28.11
CA GLU A 34 8.87 -26.42 29.18
C GLU A 34 7.42 -26.28 28.69
N MET A 35 7.23 -25.66 27.51
CA MET A 35 5.92 -25.48 26.88
C MET A 35 5.38 -26.80 26.28
N GLY A 36 6.19 -27.85 26.16
CA GLY A 36 5.80 -29.13 25.61
C GLY A 36 5.77 -29.14 24.07
N ILE A 37 6.44 -28.17 23.46
CA ILE A 37 6.70 -28.14 22.00
C ILE A 37 7.71 -29.22 21.61
N LEU A 38 8.72 -29.43 22.44
CA LEU A 38 9.70 -30.50 22.33
C LEU A 38 9.51 -31.51 23.48
N ALA A 39 9.80 -32.78 23.21
CA ALA A 39 9.81 -33.83 24.25
C ALA A 39 10.82 -33.52 25.34
N ARG A 40 10.48 -33.86 26.59
CA ARG A 40 11.43 -33.82 27.71
C ARG A 40 12.45 -34.95 27.59
N GLU A 41 13.64 -34.73 28.17
CA GLU A 41 14.66 -35.77 28.17
C GLU A 41 14.13 -37.04 28.89
N GLY A 42 14.02 -38.15 28.11
CA GLY A 42 13.57 -39.45 28.62
C GLY A 42 12.07 -39.74 28.44
N GLU A 43 11.28 -38.84 27.87
CA GLU A 43 9.89 -39.07 27.48
C GLU A 43 9.80 -39.48 26.02
N GLU A 44 8.94 -40.47 25.70
CA GLU A 44 8.50 -40.72 24.33
C GLU A 44 7.74 -39.47 23.84
N ARG A 45 8.00 -39.06 22.57
CA ARG A 45 7.56 -37.85 21.89
C ARG A 45 6.32 -37.15 22.46
N SER A 46 6.44 -35.87 22.83
CA SER A 46 5.31 -35.05 23.27
C SER A 46 4.50 -34.44 22.12
N SER A 47 5.07 -34.33 20.95
CA SER A 47 4.38 -33.93 19.69
C SER A 47 5.01 -34.65 18.50
N ASP A 48 4.18 -35.00 17.50
CA ASP A 48 4.66 -35.60 16.24
C ASP A 48 5.14 -34.54 15.24
N ILE A 49 5.11 -33.25 15.63
CA ILE A 49 5.38 -32.11 14.74
C ILE A 49 6.87 -31.83 14.65
N TRP A 50 7.51 -31.55 15.80
CA TRP A 50 8.95 -31.26 15.86
C TRP A 50 9.69 -32.24 16.76
N ASP A 51 10.81 -32.74 16.26
CA ASP A 51 11.85 -33.37 17.05
C ASP A 51 13.01 -32.36 17.31
N GLN A 52 13.91 -32.72 18.19
CA GLN A 52 15.07 -31.90 18.54
C GLN A 52 15.95 -31.59 17.33
N ARG A 53 16.10 -32.52 16.39
CA ARG A 53 16.94 -32.33 15.18
C ARG A 53 16.32 -31.31 14.24
N THR A 54 15.01 -31.37 14.04
CA THR A 54 14.26 -30.42 13.22
C THR A 54 14.32 -29.02 13.82
N PHE A 55 14.09 -28.90 15.14
CA PHE A 55 14.20 -27.65 15.88
C PHE A 55 15.58 -27.00 15.74
N ASP A 56 16.64 -27.78 15.95
CA ASP A 56 18.02 -27.28 15.85
C ASP A 56 18.39 -26.90 14.41
N ALA A 57 17.83 -27.56 13.41
CA ALA A 57 18.09 -27.30 11.99
C ALA A 57 17.39 -26.05 11.50
N HIS A 58 16.19 -25.71 12.00
CA HIS A 58 15.47 -24.49 11.66
C HIS A 58 16.15 -23.23 12.26
N ASP A 59 16.73 -23.35 13.45
CA ASP A 59 17.55 -22.35 14.13
C ASP A 59 16.90 -20.96 14.22
N TYR A 60 15.75 -20.91 14.89
CA TYR A 60 15.01 -19.64 15.06
C TYR A 60 15.77 -18.59 15.90
N ALA A 61 16.69 -19.05 16.77
CA ALA A 61 17.58 -18.15 17.50
C ALA A 61 18.53 -17.40 16.54
N LEU A 62 18.97 -18.07 15.46
CA LEU A 62 19.76 -17.41 14.41
C LEU A 62 18.94 -16.35 13.67
N LEU A 63 17.67 -16.66 13.35
CA LEU A 63 16.74 -15.68 12.77
C LEU A 63 16.65 -14.44 13.67
N CYS A 64 16.31 -14.63 14.95
CA CYS A 64 16.14 -13.51 15.89
C CYS A 64 17.44 -12.75 16.14
N SER A 65 18.59 -13.43 16.17
CA SER A 65 19.90 -12.79 16.33
C SER A 65 20.28 -11.92 15.14
N TYR A 66 19.88 -12.27 13.93
CA TYR A 66 20.09 -11.44 12.77
C TYR A 66 19.05 -10.30 12.67
N THR A 67 17.79 -10.56 13.00
CA THR A 67 16.70 -9.57 12.86
C THR A 67 16.68 -8.56 14.01
N HIS A 68 17.26 -8.90 15.17
CA HIS A 68 17.33 -8.04 16.35
C HIS A 68 18.78 -7.94 16.86
N PRO A 69 19.70 -7.40 16.05
CA PRO A 69 21.13 -7.45 16.36
C PRO A 69 21.56 -6.63 17.61
N GLU A 70 20.74 -5.69 18.05
CA GLU A 70 21.02 -4.82 19.19
C GLU A 70 20.17 -5.18 20.43
N ALA A 71 19.29 -6.18 20.35
CA ALA A 71 18.47 -6.60 21.49
C ALA A 71 19.35 -7.13 22.65
N PRO A 72 19.11 -6.73 23.90
CA PRO A 72 19.73 -7.34 25.07
C PRO A 72 19.41 -8.83 25.17
N GLY A 73 20.26 -9.61 25.88
CA GLY A 73 20.10 -11.06 25.99
C GLY A 73 18.68 -11.50 26.40
N PRO A 74 18.13 -11.02 27.53
CA PRO A 74 16.78 -11.40 27.95
C PRO A 74 15.66 -11.03 26.96
N GLU A 75 15.85 -9.93 26.24
CA GLU A 75 14.91 -9.51 25.21
C GLU A 75 15.01 -10.39 23.96
N LEU A 76 16.24 -10.74 23.56
CA LEU A 76 16.45 -11.69 22.47
C LEU A 76 15.86 -13.06 22.78
N ASP A 77 15.97 -13.52 24.03
CA ASP A 77 15.37 -14.77 24.52
C ASP A 77 13.83 -14.73 24.35
N LEU A 78 13.18 -13.67 24.83
CA LEU A 78 11.73 -13.49 24.69
C LEU A 78 11.28 -13.46 23.23
N ILE A 79 11.98 -12.71 22.37
CA ILE A 79 11.67 -12.62 20.95
C ILE A 79 11.87 -13.99 20.28
N THR A 80 12.94 -14.70 20.61
CA THR A 80 13.20 -16.04 20.07
C THR A 80 12.08 -17.01 20.45
N ASP A 81 11.59 -16.97 21.70
CA ASP A 81 10.47 -17.80 22.14
C ASP A 81 9.18 -17.50 21.36
N TRP A 82 8.91 -16.21 21.05
CA TRP A 82 7.79 -15.81 20.18
C TRP A 82 7.91 -16.39 18.76
N TYR A 83 9.12 -16.39 18.16
CA TYR A 83 9.32 -16.98 16.83
C TYR A 83 9.25 -18.51 16.86
N VAL A 84 9.76 -19.16 17.88
CA VAL A 84 9.56 -20.60 18.10
C VAL A 84 8.06 -20.93 18.17
N TRP A 85 7.31 -20.14 18.93
CA TRP A 85 5.86 -20.32 19.09
C TRP A 85 5.10 -20.16 17.77
N VAL A 86 5.37 -19.11 17.01
CA VAL A 86 4.61 -18.84 15.77
C VAL A 86 4.87 -19.89 14.70
N PHE A 87 6.11 -20.32 14.53
CA PHE A 87 6.44 -21.39 13.59
C PHE A 87 5.91 -22.75 14.01
N PHE A 88 5.88 -23.01 15.33
CA PHE A 88 5.24 -24.23 15.84
C PHE A 88 3.72 -24.19 15.66
N PHE A 89 3.09 -23.05 15.87
CA PHE A 89 1.68 -22.84 15.60
C PHE A 89 1.35 -23.13 14.14
N ASP A 90 2.12 -22.60 13.21
CA ASP A 90 1.93 -22.78 11.76
C ASP A 90 2.04 -24.27 11.38
N ASP A 91 3.15 -24.94 11.76
CA ASP A 91 3.33 -26.36 11.47
C ASP A 91 2.25 -27.25 12.17
N HIS A 92 1.81 -26.87 13.38
CA HIS A 92 0.69 -27.54 14.07
C HIS A 92 -0.63 -27.34 13.30
N PHE A 93 -0.89 -26.15 12.81
CA PHE A 93 -2.11 -25.86 12.06
C PHE A 93 -2.15 -26.59 10.72
N ILE A 94 -1.02 -26.72 10.05
CA ILE A 94 -0.88 -27.51 8.82
C ILE A 94 -1.23 -28.99 9.09
N GLU A 95 -0.58 -29.60 10.09
CA GLU A 95 -0.75 -31.03 10.38
C GLU A 95 -2.15 -31.39 10.85
N VAL A 96 -2.74 -30.57 11.71
CA VAL A 96 -4.02 -30.92 12.35
C VAL A 96 -5.22 -30.48 11.49
N TYR A 97 -5.15 -29.30 10.84
CA TYR A 97 -6.32 -28.71 10.19
C TYR A 97 -6.21 -28.57 8.68
N LYS A 98 -5.07 -28.14 8.13
CA LYS A 98 -4.93 -27.99 6.67
C LYS A 98 -4.95 -29.36 5.96
N ARG A 99 -4.18 -30.33 6.45
CA ARG A 99 -4.13 -31.69 5.87
C ARG A 99 -5.44 -32.46 6.03
N THR A 100 -6.13 -32.26 7.12
CA THR A 100 -7.43 -32.91 7.38
C THR A 100 -8.60 -32.17 6.74
N LYS A 101 -8.39 -30.94 6.30
CA LYS A 101 -9.42 -30.02 5.76
C LYS A 101 -10.55 -29.75 6.75
N ASP A 102 -10.26 -29.78 8.06
CA ASP A 102 -11.22 -29.55 9.11
C ASP A 102 -11.41 -28.07 9.41
N VAL A 103 -12.30 -27.40 8.65
CA VAL A 103 -12.62 -25.98 8.83
C VAL A 103 -13.31 -25.69 10.14
N ALA A 104 -14.21 -26.59 10.59
CA ALA A 104 -14.97 -26.37 11.83
C ALA A 104 -14.07 -26.47 13.06
N GLY A 105 -13.24 -27.50 13.14
CA GLY A 105 -12.26 -27.65 14.23
C GLY A 105 -11.20 -26.53 14.21
N ALA A 106 -10.75 -26.13 13.03
CA ALA A 106 -9.84 -24.98 12.88
C ALA A 106 -10.44 -23.72 13.46
N LYS A 107 -11.69 -23.40 13.10
CA LYS A 107 -12.38 -22.20 13.60
C LYS A 107 -12.52 -22.24 15.14
N GLU A 108 -13.01 -23.34 15.71
CA GLU A 108 -13.14 -23.47 17.17
C GLU A 108 -11.80 -23.27 17.89
N TYR A 109 -10.74 -23.85 17.33
CA TYR A 109 -9.38 -23.70 17.86
C TYR A 109 -8.88 -22.26 17.80
N LEU A 110 -9.03 -21.60 16.64
CA LEU A 110 -8.56 -20.23 16.43
C LEU A 110 -9.36 -19.21 17.25
N ASP A 111 -10.69 -19.35 17.35
CA ASP A 111 -11.56 -18.48 18.16
C ASP A 111 -11.22 -18.54 19.68
N ARG A 112 -10.54 -19.61 20.10
CA ARG A 112 -10.11 -19.77 21.48
C ARG A 112 -8.82 -19.03 21.81
N LEU A 113 -7.86 -18.93 20.88
CA LEU A 113 -6.51 -18.41 21.12
C LEU A 113 -6.48 -16.94 21.58
N PRO A 114 -7.30 -16.00 21.05
CA PRO A 114 -7.31 -14.62 21.52
C PRO A 114 -7.61 -14.46 23.03
N ARG A 115 -8.29 -15.45 23.65
CA ARG A 115 -8.63 -15.41 25.08
C ARG A 115 -7.40 -15.55 25.99
N PHE A 116 -6.26 -15.96 25.42
CA PHE A 116 -4.97 -16.07 26.14
C PHE A 116 -4.15 -14.78 26.11
N MET A 117 -4.66 -13.72 25.43
CA MET A 117 -4.02 -12.43 25.29
C MET A 117 -4.90 -11.28 25.85
N PRO A 118 -5.16 -11.25 27.17
CA PRO A 118 -5.99 -10.19 27.76
C PRO A 118 -5.31 -8.82 27.62
N ILE A 119 -6.05 -7.82 27.13
CA ILE A 119 -5.54 -6.44 27.00
C ILE A 119 -5.20 -5.83 28.36
N ASP A 120 -6.01 -6.12 29.38
CA ASP A 120 -5.63 -5.87 30.79
C ASP A 120 -4.69 -7.00 31.23
N PRO A 121 -3.42 -6.72 31.59
CA PRO A 121 -2.48 -7.74 32.02
C PRO A 121 -2.92 -8.53 33.28
N ALA A 122 -3.87 -7.98 34.07
CA ALA A 122 -4.48 -8.67 35.22
C ALA A 122 -5.69 -9.53 34.81
N GLY A 123 -6.07 -9.54 33.54
CA GLY A 123 -7.20 -10.31 33.02
C GLY A 123 -7.02 -11.82 33.20
N ALA A 124 -8.10 -12.52 33.51
CA ALA A 124 -8.08 -13.99 33.64
C ALA A 124 -7.99 -14.66 32.25
N THR A 125 -7.16 -15.69 32.15
CA THR A 125 -7.02 -16.56 31.00
C THR A 125 -7.61 -17.94 31.25
N PRO A 126 -8.13 -18.65 30.23
CA PRO A 126 -8.54 -20.05 30.40
C PRO A 126 -7.36 -20.95 30.72
N ALA A 127 -7.64 -22.15 31.27
CA ALA A 127 -6.60 -23.17 31.43
C ALA A 127 -6.14 -23.69 30.06
N PRO A 128 -4.82 -23.75 29.79
CA PRO A 128 -4.30 -24.22 28.51
C PRO A 128 -4.44 -25.74 28.38
N THR A 129 -4.76 -26.22 27.19
CA THR A 129 -5.00 -27.63 26.87
C THR A 129 -3.92 -28.25 25.99
N ASN A 130 -3.13 -27.41 25.30
CA ASN A 130 -2.10 -27.83 24.34
C ASN A 130 -0.84 -26.96 24.44
N PRO A 131 0.27 -27.31 23.75
CA PRO A 131 1.52 -26.54 23.79
C PRO A 131 1.39 -25.11 23.25
N VAL A 132 0.58 -24.89 22.21
CA VAL A 132 0.37 -23.56 21.62
C VAL A 132 -0.27 -22.61 22.61
N GLU A 133 -1.32 -23.05 23.31
CA GLU A 133 -1.99 -22.26 24.35
C GLU A 133 -1.06 -21.96 25.54
N ARG A 134 -0.25 -22.96 25.98
CA ARG A 134 0.73 -22.76 27.05
C ARG A 134 1.78 -21.73 26.70
N GLY A 135 2.34 -21.84 25.49
CA GLY A 135 3.33 -20.89 24.99
C GLY A 135 2.75 -19.48 24.89
N LEU A 136 1.52 -19.33 24.37
CA LEU A 136 0.88 -18.02 24.20
C LEU A 136 0.63 -17.32 25.55
N ILE A 137 0.19 -18.04 26.57
CA ILE A 137 0.01 -17.50 27.92
C ILE A 137 1.34 -16.98 28.48
N ASP A 138 2.39 -17.81 28.42
CA ASP A 138 3.71 -17.45 28.93
C ASP A 138 4.27 -16.23 28.23
N LEU A 139 4.22 -16.23 26.91
CA LEU A 139 4.71 -15.13 26.06
C LEU A 139 3.96 -13.83 26.33
N TRP A 140 2.63 -13.88 26.37
CA TRP A 140 1.82 -12.69 26.65
C TRP A 140 2.08 -12.13 28.04
N ALA A 141 2.19 -12.99 29.04
CA ALA A 141 2.48 -12.59 30.41
C ALA A 141 3.86 -11.93 30.58
N ARG A 142 4.85 -12.31 29.75
CA ARG A 142 6.19 -11.70 29.76
C ARG A 142 6.27 -10.43 28.91
N THR A 143 5.47 -10.30 27.86
CA THR A 143 5.53 -9.20 26.90
C THR A 143 4.64 -8.01 27.32
N SER A 144 3.43 -8.28 27.83
CA SER A 144 2.43 -7.22 28.10
C SER A 144 2.76 -6.28 29.28
N PRO A 145 3.47 -6.70 30.35
CA PRO A 145 3.86 -5.78 31.41
C PRO A 145 4.83 -4.69 30.92
N GLY A 146 4.56 -3.45 31.31
CA GLY A 146 5.43 -2.31 30.94
C GLY A 146 5.10 -1.67 29.60
N THR A 147 4.20 -2.24 28.81
CA THR A 147 3.73 -1.65 27.55
C THR A 147 2.43 -0.85 27.74
N SER A 148 2.17 0.14 26.89
CA SER A 148 0.89 0.88 26.93
C SER A 148 -0.28 0.01 26.48
N GLU A 149 -1.49 0.43 26.83
CA GLU A 149 -2.71 -0.22 26.34
C GLU A 149 -2.82 -0.13 24.81
N ASP A 150 -2.39 0.98 24.21
CA ASP A 150 -2.39 1.17 22.76
C ASP A 150 -1.48 0.16 22.07
N TRP A 151 -0.25 -0.01 22.55
CA TRP A 151 0.68 -1.01 22.02
C TRP A 151 0.11 -2.42 22.14
N ARG A 152 -0.44 -2.78 23.32
CA ARG A 152 -1.05 -4.10 23.54
C ARG A 152 -2.21 -4.35 22.58
N ARG A 153 -3.06 -3.34 22.31
CA ARG A 153 -4.15 -3.46 21.34
C ARG A 153 -3.63 -3.70 19.92
N ARG A 154 -2.63 -2.94 19.49
CA ARG A 154 -2.02 -3.10 18.16
C ARG A 154 -1.33 -4.46 18.00
N PHE A 155 -0.63 -4.92 19.02
CA PHE A 155 0.04 -6.21 19.01
C PHE A 155 -0.97 -7.38 19.11
N PHE A 156 -1.98 -7.26 19.95
CA PHE A 156 -3.11 -8.19 20.00
C PHE A 156 -3.80 -8.31 18.65
N GLU A 157 -4.12 -7.20 18.00
CA GLU A 157 -4.82 -7.20 16.71
C GLU A 157 -3.97 -7.88 15.62
N SER A 158 -2.68 -7.59 15.55
CA SER A 158 -1.80 -8.26 14.57
C SER A 158 -1.63 -9.75 14.86
N THR A 159 -1.56 -10.15 16.13
CA THR A 159 -1.52 -11.57 16.52
C THR A 159 -2.84 -12.27 16.20
N ARG A 160 -3.96 -11.64 16.52
CA ARG A 160 -5.28 -12.19 16.20
C ARG A 160 -5.48 -12.37 14.69
N ASN A 161 -5.07 -11.38 13.87
CA ASN A 161 -5.16 -11.49 12.42
C ASN A 161 -4.32 -12.67 11.90
N LEU A 162 -3.09 -12.83 12.39
CA LEU A 162 -2.26 -13.99 12.05
C LEU A 162 -3.01 -15.31 12.30
N LEU A 163 -3.70 -15.41 13.43
CA LEU A 163 -4.41 -16.63 13.84
C LEU A 163 -5.71 -16.83 13.02
N GLU A 164 -6.62 -15.86 13.10
CA GLU A 164 -7.97 -15.99 12.52
C GLU A 164 -7.95 -16.10 10.99
N GLU A 165 -7.07 -15.36 10.34
CA GLU A 165 -7.02 -15.33 8.87
C GLU A 165 -6.35 -16.57 8.26
N SER A 166 -5.76 -17.48 9.06
CA SER A 166 -5.35 -18.82 8.60
C SER A 166 -6.54 -19.63 8.04
N THR A 167 -7.77 -19.27 8.42
CA THR A 167 -8.99 -19.83 7.81
C THR A 167 -9.16 -19.46 6.35
N TRP A 168 -8.67 -18.30 5.92
CA TRP A 168 -8.70 -17.89 4.50
C TRP A 168 -7.83 -18.81 3.64
N GLU A 169 -6.62 -19.15 4.10
CA GLU A 169 -5.75 -20.10 3.41
C GLU A 169 -6.41 -21.48 3.32
N LEU A 170 -6.93 -21.98 4.45
CA LEU A 170 -7.62 -23.28 4.48
C LEU A 170 -8.81 -23.34 3.54
N ASN A 171 -9.62 -22.28 3.44
CA ASN A 171 -10.74 -22.19 2.52
C ASN A 171 -10.28 -22.18 1.05
N ASN A 172 -9.21 -21.46 0.72
CA ASN A 172 -8.63 -21.46 -0.61
C ASN A 172 -8.07 -22.84 -0.99
N ILE A 173 -7.40 -23.54 -0.08
CA ILE A 173 -6.93 -24.92 -0.27
C ILE A 173 -8.11 -25.86 -0.54
N ASN A 174 -9.18 -25.77 0.27
CA ASN A 174 -10.35 -26.64 0.16
C ASN A 174 -11.10 -26.47 -1.16
N THR A 175 -11.15 -25.26 -1.68
CA THR A 175 -11.82 -24.91 -2.95
C THR A 175 -10.89 -24.98 -4.15
N GLY A 176 -9.57 -25.14 -3.95
CA GLY A 176 -8.57 -25.08 -5.01
C GLY A 176 -8.44 -23.69 -5.65
N ARG A 177 -8.83 -22.64 -4.92
CA ARG A 177 -8.82 -21.26 -5.41
C ARG A 177 -7.45 -20.62 -5.16
N VAL A 178 -6.88 -20.01 -6.20
CA VAL A 178 -5.72 -19.13 -6.08
C VAL A 178 -6.22 -17.68 -6.06
N ALA A 179 -5.78 -16.90 -5.09
CA ALA A 179 -6.16 -15.49 -4.95
C ALA A 179 -5.62 -14.66 -6.13
N ASN A 180 -6.24 -13.51 -6.41
CA ASN A 180 -5.66 -12.54 -7.33
C ASN A 180 -4.52 -11.76 -6.66
N PRO A 181 -3.63 -11.08 -7.41
CA PRO A 181 -2.46 -10.40 -6.85
C PRO A 181 -2.78 -9.37 -5.76
N ILE A 182 -3.87 -8.60 -5.90
CA ILE A 182 -4.26 -7.57 -4.94
C ILE A 182 -4.77 -8.22 -3.64
N GLU A 183 -5.70 -9.16 -3.77
CA GLU A 183 -6.21 -9.93 -2.63
C GLU A 183 -5.09 -10.64 -1.88
N TYR A 184 -4.17 -11.26 -2.64
CA TYR A 184 -3.05 -11.98 -2.05
C TYR A 184 -2.20 -11.08 -1.14
N ILE A 185 -1.78 -9.92 -1.62
CA ILE A 185 -0.98 -8.97 -0.83
C ILE A 185 -1.75 -8.49 0.41
N GLU A 186 -3.04 -8.13 0.25
CA GLU A 186 -3.89 -7.70 1.37
C GLU A 186 -4.01 -8.78 2.46
N MET A 187 -4.21 -10.03 2.04
CA MET A 187 -4.39 -11.15 2.97
C MET A 187 -3.06 -11.63 3.54
N ARG A 188 -1.99 -11.67 2.75
CA ARG A 188 -0.67 -12.13 3.20
C ARG A 188 -0.12 -11.27 4.33
N ARG A 189 -0.41 -9.96 4.34
CA ARG A 189 -0.10 -9.08 5.47
C ARG A 189 -0.79 -9.51 6.76
N LYS A 190 -1.96 -10.11 6.69
CA LYS A 190 -2.69 -10.59 7.87
C LYS A 190 -2.18 -11.96 8.31
N VAL A 191 -2.16 -12.91 7.40
CA VAL A 191 -1.81 -14.32 7.67
C VAL A 191 -0.33 -14.50 7.98
N GLY A 192 0.56 -13.84 7.25
CA GLY A 192 2.00 -14.13 7.26
C GLY A 192 2.79 -13.62 8.47
N GLY A 193 2.18 -12.92 9.42
CA GLY A 193 2.80 -12.53 10.69
C GLY A 193 3.81 -11.39 10.63
N ALA A 194 4.12 -10.78 9.49
CA ALA A 194 5.07 -9.68 9.46
C ALA A 194 4.60 -8.41 10.21
N PRO A 195 3.31 -8.01 10.20
CA PRO A 195 2.82 -6.94 11.06
C PRO A 195 2.96 -7.24 12.56
N TRP A 196 2.87 -8.50 12.94
CA TRP A 196 3.16 -8.99 14.28
C TRP A 196 4.66 -8.87 14.60
N SER A 197 5.56 -9.28 13.67
CA SER A 197 7.01 -9.08 13.78
C SER A 197 7.37 -7.61 13.94
N ALA A 198 6.70 -6.69 13.23
CA ALA A 198 6.91 -5.26 13.39
C ALA A 198 6.55 -4.77 14.82
N GLY A 199 5.55 -5.35 15.47
CA GLY A 199 5.23 -5.10 16.87
C GLY A 199 6.34 -5.57 17.81
N LEU A 200 6.96 -6.72 17.53
CA LEU A 200 8.13 -7.20 18.30
C LEU A 200 9.37 -6.33 18.07
N VAL A 201 9.58 -5.78 16.88
CA VAL A 201 10.65 -4.81 16.64
C VAL A 201 10.48 -3.58 17.52
N GLU A 202 9.27 -3.03 17.63
CA GLU A 202 8.94 -1.89 18.50
C GLU A 202 9.27 -2.19 19.97
N HIS A 203 8.93 -3.40 20.42
CA HIS A 203 9.27 -3.90 21.76
C HIS A 203 10.79 -4.06 21.95
N ALA A 204 11.46 -4.71 20.99
CA ALA A 204 12.90 -5.02 21.07
C ALA A 204 13.79 -3.78 21.13
N VAL A 205 13.42 -2.70 20.46
CA VAL A 205 14.18 -1.44 20.50
C VAL A 205 13.75 -0.53 21.66
N SER A 206 12.83 -1.00 22.51
CA SER A 206 12.28 -0.25 23.65
C SER A 206 11.76 1.14 23.25
N ALA A 207 11.17 1.24 22.07
CA ALA A 207 10.71 2.47 21.45
C ALA A 207 9.23 2.35 21.08
N GLU A 208 8.34 2.67 22.02
CA GLU A 208 6.91 2.60 21.80
C GLU A 208 6.41 3.82 21.02
N ILE A 209 5.86 3.55 19.84
CA ILE A 209 5.38 4.60 18.94
C ILE A 209 4.04 5.16 19.44
N PRO A 210 3.92 6.49 19.67
CA PRO A 210 2.66 7.07 20.10
C PRO A 210 1.51 6.76 19.15
N ALA A 211 0.32 6.43 19.68
CA ALA A 211 -0.86 6.02 18.90
C ALA A 211 -1.17 6.94 17.70
N ARG A 212 -1.10 8.27 17.93
CA ARG A 212 -1.34 9.26 16.87
C ARG A 212 -0.34 9.16 15.71
N ILE A 213 0.88 8.74 16.01
CA ILE A 213 1.96 8.58 15.03
C ILE A 213 1.85 7.23 14.34
N ALA A 214 1.64 6.17 15.10
CA ALA A 214 1.42 4.81 14.56
C ALA A 214 0.25 4.75 13.56
N ALA A 215 -0.81 5.54 13.80
CA ALA A 215 -1.96 5.64 12.91
C ALA A 215 -1.73 6.53 11.68
N SER A 216 -0.62 7.26 11.60
CA SER A 216 -0.32 8.13 10.44
C SER A 216 -0.03 7.31 9.18
N ARG A 217 -0.30 7.91 7.99
CA ARG A 217 -0.03 7.23 6.72
C ARG A 217 1.46 6.81 6.59
N PRO A 218 2.46 7.67 6.84
CA PRO A 218 3.86 7.27 6.69
C PRO A 218 4.23 6.05 7.55
N MET A 219 3.75 5.98 8.78
CA MET A 219 4.03 4.82 9.65
C MET A 219 3.32 3.54 9.18
N ARG A 220 2.10 3.66 8.67
CA ARG A 220 1.41 2.51 8.04
C ARG A 220 2.18 2.02 6.83
N VAL A 221 2.57 2.93 5.91
CA VAL A 221 3.34 2.57 4.71
C VAL A 221 4.66 1.88 5.07
N LEU A 222 5.39 2.38 6.09
CA LEU A 222 6.61 1.71 6.55
C LEU A 222 6.34 0.30 7.06
N LYS A 223 5.27 0.09 7.83
CA LYS A 223 4.87 -1.22 8.33
C LYS A 223 4.40 -2.14 7.20
N ASP A 224 3.62 -1.64 6.25
CA ASP A 224 3.07 -2.41 5.14
C ASP A 224 4.16 -2.79 4.13
N THR A 225 5.06 -1.86 3.77
CA THR A 225 6.20 -2.15 2.90
C THR A 225 7.18 -3.12 3.53
N PHE A 226 7.41 -2.99 4.84
CA PHE A 226 8.17 -3.98 5.61
C PHE A 226 7.51 -5.36 5.52
N SER A 227 6.20 -5.43 5.77
CA SER A 227 5.45 -6.68 5.79
C SER A 227 5.47 -7.37 4.43
N ASP A 228 5.20 -6.61 3.36
CA ASP A 228 5.22 -7.14 2.00
C ASP A 228 6.60 -7.66 1.62
N ALA A 229 7.66 -6.90 1.93
CA ALA A 229 9.02 -7.33 1.61
C ALA A 229 9.44 -8.59 2.38
N VAL A 230 8.97 -8.77 3.62
CA VAL A 230 9.18 -10.01 4.40
C VAL A 230 8.47 -11.18 3.73
N HIS A 231 7.19 -11.00 3.38
CA HIS A 231 6.38 -12.08 2.84
C HIS A 231 6.79 -12.47 1.43
N LEU A 232 6.99 -11.50 0.53
CA LEU A 232 7.42 -11.77 -0.84
C LEU A 232 8.77 -12.47 -0.89
N ARG A 233 9.70 -12.12 0.04
CA ARG A 233 10.95 -12.84 0.18
C ARG A 233 10.72 -14.25 0.68
N ASN A 234 9.89 -14.44 1.69
CA ASN A 234 9.53 -15.77 2.19
C ASN A 234 8.98 -16.65 1.07
N ASP A 235 8.02 -16.13 0.28
CA ASP A 235 7.37 -16.87 -0.80
C ASP A 235 8.37 -17.34 -1.87
N LEU A 236 9.40 -16.54 -2.16
CA LEU A 236 10.48 -16.95 -3.09
C LEU A 236 11.32 -18.11 -2.54
N PHE A 237 11.53 -18.18 -1.24
CA PHE A 237 12.29 -19.27 -0.62
C PHE A 237 11.44 -20.50 -0.32
N SER A 238 10.16 -20.31 0.02
CA SER A 238 9.26 -21.36 0.49
C SER A 238 8.48 -22.07 -0.62
N TYR A 239 8.49 -21.55 -1.86
CA TYR A 239 7.66 -22.04 -2.96
C TYR A 239 7.65 -23.56 -3.11
N GLN A 240 8.83 -24.21 -3.14
CA GLN A 240 8.91 -25.65 -3.29
C GLN A 240 8.21 -26.38 -2.15
N ARG A 241 8.49 -25.98 -0.90
CA ARG A 241 7.91 -26.58 0.29
C ARG A 241 6.38 -26.39 0.31
N GLU A 242 5.93 -25.14 0.19
CA GLU A 242 4.51 -24.77 0.30
C GLU A 242 3.70 -25.35 -0.85
N VAL A 243 4.11 -25.12 -2.09
CA VAL A 243 3.30 -25.46 -3.27
C VAL A 243 3.45 -26.92 -3.69
N GLU A 244 4.71 -27.45 -3.72
CA GLU A 244 4.96 -28.80 -4.25
C GLU A 244 4.81 -29.90 -3.17
N GLU A 245 5.16 -29.62 -1.90
CA GLU A 245 5.19 -30.63 -0.83
C GLU A 245 3.97 -30.55 0.09
N GLU A 246 3.57 -29.35 0.49
CA GLU A 246 2.43 -29.11 1.40
C GLU A 246 1.11 -28.94 0.64
N GLY A 247 1.17 -28.61 -0.66
CA GLY A 247 -0.02 -28.42 -1.49
C GLY A 247 -0.76 -27.14 -1.18
N GLU A 248 -0.05 -26.15 -0.64
CA GLU A 248 -0.59 -24.84 -0.40
C GLU A 248 -0.71 -24.04 -1.69
N ASN A 249 -1.66 -23.11 -1.73
CA ASN A 249 -1.91 -22.22 -2.86
C ASN A 249 -1.81 -20.74 -2.50
N ALA A 250 -1.32 -20.44 -1.29
CA ALA A 250 -1.07 -19.10 -0.77
C ALA A 250 0.42 -18.73 -0.88
N ASN A 251 0.94 -18.62 -2.11
CA ASN A 251 2.32 -18.21 -2.41
C ASN A 251 2.33 -17.25 -3.59
N CYS A 252 3.02 -16.10 -3.48
CA CYS A 252 2.99 -15.03 -4.48
C CYS A 252 3.55 -15.46 -5.83
N VAL A 253 4.54 -16.36 -5.87
CA VAL A 253 5.07 -16.89 -7.14
C VAL A 253 3.97 -17.64 -7.88
N LEU A 254 3.23 -18.52 -7.19
CA LEU A 254 2.09 -19.23 -7.77
C LEU A 254 0.97 -18.25 -8.22
N VAL A 255 0.68 -17.23 -7.41
CA VAL A 255 -0.32 -16.22 -7.75
C VAL A 255 0.07 -15.49 -9.04
N PHE A 256 1.32 -15.07 -9.18
CA PHE A 256 1.81 -14.36 -10.36
C PHE A 256 1.92 -15.30 -11.58
N GLU A 257 2.36 -16.53 -11.38
CA GLU A 257 2.35 -17.55 -12.43
C GLU A 257 0.96 -17.73 -13.04
N ARG A 258 -0.05 -17.86 -12.19
CA ARG A 258 -1.45 -18.04 -12.61
C ARG A 258 -2.04 -16.78 -13.23
N PHE A 259 -1.82 -15.64 -12.62
CA PHE A 259 -2.41 -14.38 -13.07
C PHE A 259 -1.80 -13.90 -14.39
N PHE A 260 -0.47 -13.89 -14.52
CA PHE A 260 0.20 -13.43 -15.72
C PHE A 260 0.35 -14.52 -16.81
N GLY A 261 0.03 -15.78 -16.50
CA GLY A 261 0.20 -16.89 -17.45
C GLY A 261 1.65 -17.12 -17.87
N VAL A 262 2.60 -16.94 -16.94
CA VAL A 262 4.04 -17.05 -17.14
C VAL A 262 4.59 -18.30 -16.45
N ASP A 263 5.83 -18.70 -16.79
CA ASP A 263 6.51 -19.76 -16.07
C ASP A 263 6.97 -19.34 -14.67
N ALA A 264 7.34 -20.29 -13.83
CA ALA A 264 7.73 -20.07 -12.45
C ALA A 264 8.96 -19.16 -12.30
N GLN A 265 9.94 -19.21 -13.24
CA GLN A 265 11.09 -18.31 -13.20
C GLN A 265 10.67 -16.86 -13.42
N ARG A 266 9.85 -16.61 -14.45
CA ARG A 266 9.37 -15.27 -14.74
C ARG A 266 8.48 -14.74 -13.61
N ALA A 267 7.65 -15.59 -13.02
CA ALA A 267 6.85 -15.24 -11.85
C ALA A 267 7.72 -14.87 -10.64
N ALA A 268 8.77 -15.65 -10.36
CA ALA A 268 9.73 -15.35 -9.30
C ALA A 268 10.47 -14.03 -9.53
N ASP A 269 10.87 -13.75 -10.77
CA ASP A 269 11.49 -12.45 -11.12
C ASP A 269 10.52 -11.28 -10.86
N LEU A 270 9.24 -11.40 -11.23
CA LEU A 270 8.22 -10.39 -10.99
C LEU A 270 7.94 -10.19 -9.49
N VAL A 271 7.91 -11.26 -8.71
CA VAL A 271 7.78 -11.19 -7.24
C VAL A 271 8.98 -10.45 -6.64
N ASN A 272 10.19 -10.71 -7.13
CA ASN A 272 11.39 -9.98 -6.69
C ASN A 272 11.38 -8.51 -7.12
N ASP A 273 10.83 -8.19 -8.28
CA ASP A 273 10.63 -6.80 -8.73
C ASP A 273 9.63 -6.08 -7.80
N ALA A 274 8.53 -6.76 -7.41
CA ALA A 274 7.56 -6.24 -6.44
C ALA A 274 8.21 -6.04 -5.06
N LEU A 275 8.97 -7.01 -4.57
CA LEU A 275 9.73 -6.92 -3.32
C LEU A 275 10.69 -5.71 -3.34
N SER A 276 11.45 -5.56 -4.42
CA SER A 276 12.38 -4.43 -4.59
C SER A 276 11.65 -3.09 -4.60
N SER A 277 10.50 -3.02 -5.28
CA SER A 277 9.64 -1.83 -5.31
C SER A 277 9.16 -1.44 -3.90
N ARG A 278 8.77 -2.44 -3.09
CA ARG A 278 8.36 -2.20 -1.68
C ARG A 278 9.50 -1.67 -0.83
N LEU A 279 10.71 -2.16 -1.00
CA LEU A 279 11.88 -1.64 -0.30
C LEU A 279 12.23 -0.21 -0.73
N TYR A 280 12.12 0.12 -2.02
CA TYR A 280 12.27 1.51 -2.48
C TYR A 280 11.18 2.42 -1.92
N GLN A 281 9.94 1.95 -1.81
CA GLN A 281 8.86 2.70 -1.17
C GLN A 281 9.16 2.92 0.32
N PHE A 282 9.65 1.89 1.02
CA PHE A 282 10.08 2.01 2.42
C PHE A 282 11.14 3.12 2.59
N GLU A 283 12.21 3.09 1.76
CA GLU A 283 13.27 4.09 1.81
C GLU A 283 12.74 5.49 1.48
N ASN A 284 11.88 5.62 0.46
CA ASN A 284 11.28 6.90 0.11
C ASN A 284 10.47 7.47 1.27
N THR A 285 9.61 6.67 1.89
CA THR A 285 8.79 7.11 3.03
C THR A 285 9.65 7.49 4.24
N ALA A 286 10.66 6.68 4.56
CA ALA A 286 11.57 6.97 5.67
C ALA A 286 12.37 8.27 5.46
N LEU A 287 12.80 8.56 4.23
CA LEU A 287 13.66 9.70 3.93
C LEU A 287 12.89 11.00 3.66
N THR A 288 11.70 10.91 3.06
CA THR A 288 10.98 12.10 2.58
C THR A 288 9.74 12.44 3.41
N GLU A 289 9.03 11.45 3.96
CA GLU A 289 7.77 11.68 4.65
C GLU A 289 7.94 11.76 6.18
N LEU A 290 8.85 10.98 6.80
CA LEU A 290 9.04 11.03 8.25
C LEU A 290 9.53 12.40 8.77
N PRO A 291 10.48 13.11 8.14
CA PRO A 291 10.86 14.42 8.60
C PRO A 291 9.69 15.41 8.64
N ILE A 292 8.81 15.34 7.64
CA ILE A 292 7.60 16.16 7.56
C ILE A 292 6.63 15.78 8.67
N LEU A 293 6.39 14.48 8.87
CA LEU A 293 5.55 13.98 9.96
C LEU A 293 6.01 14.47 11.33
N PHE A 294 7.32 14.45 11.59
CA PHE A 294 7.88 14.92 12.85
C PHE A 294 7.57 16.39 13.14
N ASP A 295 7.67 17.22 12.13
CA ASP A 295 7.41 18.65 12.24
C ASP A 295 5.91 18.95 12.34
N GLU A 296 5.06 18.30 11.55
CA GLU A 296 3.61 18.49 11.56
C GLU A 296 2.96 18.07 12.87
N HIS A 297 3.47 17.00 13.50
CA HIS A 297 2.97 16.50 14.77
C HIS A 297 3.73 17.04 15.99
N GLY A 298 4.74 17.89 15.78
CA GLY A 298 5.52 18.52 16.84
C GLY A 298 6.22 17.51 17.75
N LEU A 299 6.77 16.40 17.17
CA LEU A 299 7.44 15.38 17.96
C LEU A 299 8.64 15.94 18.70
N ASP A 300 8.73 15.62 19.97
CA ASP A 300 9.91 15.95 20.77
C ASP A 300 11.14 15.07 20.36
N PRO A 301 12.36 15.43 20.80
CA PRO A 301 13.55 14.67 20.45
C PRO A 301 13.55 13.21 20.93
N GLY A 302 12.81 12.87 21.98
CA GLY A 302 12.61 11.51 22.46
C GLY A 302 11.75 10.71 21.50
N GLU A 303 10.53 11.20 21.21
CA GLU A 303 9.61 10.59 20.26
C GLU A 303 10.24 10.40 18.87
N ARG A 304 11.03 11.40 18.40
CA ARG A 304 11.76 11.26 17.11
C ARG A 304 12.80 10.14 17.16
N ARG A 305 13.54 9.99 18.24
CA ARG A 305 14.50 8.88 18.40
C ARG A 305 13.80 7.53 18.40
N ASP A 306 12.66 7.42 19.07
CA ASP A 306 11.90 6.18 19.15
C ASP A 306 11.39 5.75 17.76
N VAL A 307 10.81 6.68 16.98
CA VAL A 307 10.41 6.40 15.60
C VAL A 307 11.61 5.98 14.73
N VAL A 308 12.74 6.67 14.85
CA VAL A 308 13.96 6.33 14.07
C VAL A 308 14.53 4.98 14.51
N ALA A 309 14.53 4.65 15.81
CA ALA A 309 14.96 3.35 16.32
C ALA A 309 14.07 2.22 15.79
N TYR A 310 12.75 2.42 15.80
CA TYR A 310 11.81 1.48 15.22
C TYR A 310 12.07 1.24 13.72
N VAL A 311 12.18 2.31 12.92
CA VAL A 311 12.46 2.22 11.47
C VAL A 311 13.77 1.48 11.21
N LYS A 312 14.80 1.77 11.99
CA LYS A 312 16.08 1.04 11.92
C LYS A 312 15.90 -0.44 12.25
N GLY A 313 15.12 -0.77 13.27
CA GLY A 313 14.81 -2.14 13.62
C GLY A 313 14.11 -2.89 12.48
N LEU A 314 13.18 -2.24 11.75
CA LEU A 314 12.57 -2.80 10.56
C LEU A 314 13.60 -3.05 9.44
N GLN A 315 14.59 -2.16 9.25
CA GLN A 315 15.70 -2.35 8.31
C GLN A 315 16.60 -3.52 8.69
N ASP A 316 16.98 -3.60 9.97
CA ASP A 316 17.78 -4.71 10.51
C ASP A 316 17.05 -6.05 10.32
N TRP A 317 15.73 -6.06 10.51
CA TRP A 317 14.92 -7.25 10.26
C TRP A 317 14.94 -7.66 8.78
N GLN A 318 14.85 -6.72 7.84
CA GLN A 318 14.89 -7.03 6.40
C GLN A 318 16.20 -7.70 5.99
N SER A 319 17.33 -7.17 6.42
CA SER A 319 18.64 -7.73 6.11
C SER A 319 18.90 -9.02 6.88
N GLY A 320 18.53 -9.06 8.14
CA GLY A 320 18.69 -10.24 8.99
C GLY A 320 17.84 -11.42 8.55
N GLY A 321 16.57 -11.17 8.20
CA GLY A 321 15.66 -12.18 7.67
C GLY A 321 16.16 -12.75 6.34
N HIS A 322 16.72 -11.93 5.47
CA HIS A 322 17.38 -12.41 4.24
C HIS A 322 18.54 -13.36 4.54
N GLU A 323 19.45 -12.99 5.44
CA GLU A 323 20.58 -13.84 5.83
C GLU A 323 20.13 -15.17 6.42
N TRP A 324 19.06 -15.19 7.21
CA TRP A 324 18.51 -16.43 7.75
C TRP A 324 17.91 -17.31 6.65
N HIS A 325 17.12 -16.75 5.72
CA HIS A 325 16.57 -17.52 4.60
C HIS A 325 17.68 -18.16 3.75
N MET A 326 18.82 -17.49 3.56
CA MET A 326 19.97 -18.02 2.83
C MET A 326 20.69 -19.15 3.58
N ARG A 327 20.45 -19.33 4.88
CA ARG A 327 21.18 -20.30 5.73
C ARG A 327 20.31 -21.38 6.35
N SER A 328 19.02 -21.09 6.57
CA SER A 328 18.09 -22.02 7.20
C SER A 328 17.81 -23.22 6.31
N SER A 329 17.75 -24.41 6.94
CA SER A 329 17.31 -25.62 6.26
C SER A 329 15.78 -25.73 6.13
N ARG A 330 15.02 -24.79 6.71
CA ARG A 330 13.54 -24.84 6.70
C ARG A 330 12.97 -24.82 5.28
N TYR A 331 13.58 -24.06 4.37
CA TYR A 331 13.10 -23.87 3.00
C TYR A 331 14.00 -24.46 1.91
N MET A 332 15.25 -24.76 2.24
CA MET A 332 16.17 -25.39 1.30
C MET A 332 16.04 -26.91 1.39
N ASN A 333 15.14 -27.50 0.60
CA ASN A 333 14.97 -28.92 0.59
C ASN A 333 16.13 -29.63 -0.08
N GLY A 334 16.96 -30.23 0.76
CA GLY A 334 17.63 -31.49 0.56
C GLY A 334 18.37 -31.74 -0.75
N SER A 335 19.28 -30.87 -1.10
CA SER A 335 20.58 -31.33 -1.61
C SER A 335 21.70 -30.58 -0.91
N SER A 336 21.66 -30.57 0.41
CA SER A 336 22.89 -30.38 1.15
C SER A 336 23.72 -31.66 0.89
N ASP A 337 24.40 -31.65 -0.24
CA ASP A 337 25.64 -32.38 -0.35
C ASP A 337 26.51 -31.87 0.82
N THR A 338 26.33 -32.47 1.99
CA THR A 338 27.14 -32.27 3.18
C THR A 338 28.58 -32.70 2.97
N SER A 339 28.97 -32.91 1.70
CA SER A 339 30.31 -33.21 1.24
C SER A 339 31.17 -31.99 0.94
N ALA A 340 30.66 -30.79 0.92
CA ALA A 340 31.50 -29.59 0.87
C ALA A 340 32.15 -29.40 2.25
N SER A 341 33.37 -29.91 2.37
CA SER A 341 34.23 -29.76 3.53
C SER A 341 34.25 -28.30 4.01
N PRO A 342 34.29 -28.02 5.33
CA PRO A 342 34.49 -26.67 5.84
C PRO A 342 35.63 -25.92 5.18
N VAL A 343 36.64 -26.64 4.69
CA VAL A 343 37.80 -26.13 3.93
C VAL A 343 37.40 -25.66 2.54
N ALA A 344 36.43 -26.29 1.87
CA ALA A 344 35.95 -25.84 0.56
C ALA A 344 35.13 -24.55 0.67
N ARG A 345 34.37 -24.37 1.79
CA ARG A 345 33.69 -23.08 2.10
C ARG A 345 34.69 -21.98 2.43
N LEU A 346 35.77 -22.30 3.10
CA LEU A 346 36.86 -21.34 3.41
C LEU A 346 37.65 -20.95 2.17
N LEU A 347 37.88 -21.90 1.24
CA LEU A 347 38.60 -21.67 -0.01
C LEU A 347 37.75 -21.01 -1.09
N GLY A 348 36.38 -21.09 -0.97
CA GLY A 348 35.46 -20.33 -1.80
C GLY A 348 35.50 -18.84 -1.52
N GLY A 349 36.08 -18.41 -0.41
CA GLY A 349 36.25 -17.02 0.03
C GLY A 349 34.94 -16.23 0.15
N PRO A 350 34.91 -15.12 0.86
CA PRO A 350 33.79 -14.18 0.73
C PRO A 350 33.80 -13.71 -0.74
N ALA A 351 32.62 -13.85 -1.40
CA ALA A 351 32.40 -13.26 -2.72
C ALA A 351 32.48 -11.74 -2.56
N GLY A 352 33.73 -11.25 -2.53
CA GLY A 352 33.98 -9.81 -2.46
C GLY A 352 33.57 -9.14 -3.76
N LEU A 353 33.39 -7.84 -3.72
CA LEU A 353 33.02 -6.97 -4.84
C LEU A 353 33.76 -7.27 -6.15
N GLY A 354 35.01 -7.82 -6.09
CA GLY A 354 35.81 -8.16 -7.25
C GLY A 354 35.31 -9.37 -8.04
N THR A 355 34.73 -10.38 -7.40
CA THR A 355 34.22 -11.58 -8.10
C THR A 355 32.79 -11.41 -8.61
N ALA A 356 31.96 -10.59 -7.93
CA ALA A 356 30.66 -10.19 -8.44
C ALA A 356 30.80 -9.32 -9.70
N ALA A 357 31.77 -8.40 -9.72
CA ALA A 357 32.05 -7.58 -10.90
C ALA A 357 32.57 -8.40 -12.11
N ALA A 358 33.29 -9.49 -11.89
CA ALA A 358 33.75 -10.39 -12.96
C ALA A 358 32.65 -11.30 -13.53
N ARG A 359 31.50 -11.42 -12.85
CA ARG A 359 30.33 -12.20 -13.29
C ARG A 359 29.24 -11.33 -13.94
N ILE A 360 29.48 -10.02 -14.05
CA ILE A 360 28.62 -9.15 -14.85
C ILE A 360 28.93 -9.49 -16.32
N GLU A 361 28.31 -10.57 -16.82
CA GLU A 361 28.11 -10.66 -18.25
C GLU A 361 27.23 -9.47 -18.66
N PRO A 362 27.56 -8.77 -19.75
CA PRO A 362 26.68 -7.75 -20.29
C PRO A 362 25.50 -8.43 -20.97
N SER A 363 24.71 -9.19 -20.18
CA SER A 363 23.44 -9.70 -20.62
C SER A 363 22.45 -8.56 -20.62
N SER A 364 22.10 -8.14 -21.83
CA SER A 364 20.92 -7.37 -22.19
C SER A 364 20.48 -6.33 -21.14
N GLY A 365 20.83 -5.09 -21.36
CA GLY A 365 20.63 -3.91 -20.54
C GLY A 365 19.20 -3.55 -20.09
N ALA A 366 18.34 -4.54 -19.90
CA ALA A 366 16.97 -4.33 -19.40
C ALA A 366 16.87 -4.47 -17.87
N LEU A 367 17.58 -5.41 -17.25
CA LEU A 367 17.43 -5.70 -15.82
C LEU A 367 18.04 -4.63 -14.90
N GLY A 368 19.15 -4.00 -15.28
CA GLY A 368 19.76 -2.93 -14.48
C GLY A 368 19.00 -1.60 -14.56
N LEU A 369 18.31 -1.34 -15.66
CA LEU A 369 17.59 -0.08 -15.87
C LEU A 369 16.21 -0.09 -15.21
N SER A 370 15.57 -1.24 -15.03
CA SER A 370 14.29 -1.34 -14.32
C SER A 370 14.41 -0.96 -12.85
N ARG A 371 15.52 -1.29 -12.20
CA ARG A 371 15.81 -0.92 -10.80
C ARG A 371 15.94 0.58 -10.57
N PHE A 372 16.35 1.34 -11.57
CA PHE A 372 16.49 2.80 -11.50
C PHE A 372 15.30 3.57 -12.06
N LYS A 373 14.32 2.89 -12.66
CA LYS A 373 13.15 3.56 -13.28
C LYS A 373 12.33 4.37 -12.27
N SER A 374 12.21 3.92 -11.03
CA SER A 374 11.48 4.65 -9.99
C SER A 374 12.19 5.94 -9.51
N PHE A 375 13.47 6.11 -9.83
CA PHE A 375 14.26 7.29 -9.47
C PHE A 375 14.63 8.16 -10.68
N THR A 376 14.26 7.76 -11.90
CA THR A 376 14.50 8.55 -13.11
C THR A 376 13.35 9.51 -13.36
N HIS A 377 13.70 10.71 -13.85
CA HIS A 377 12.71 11.68 -14.27
C HIS A 377 11.80 11.11 -15.37
N THR A 378 10.50 11.10 -15.14
CA THR A 378 9.51 10.69 -16.14
C THR A 378 9.23 11.88 -17.05
N PRO A 379 9.64 11.83 -18.32
CA PRO A 379 9.37 12.93 -19.25
C PRO A 379 7.88 12.98 -19.59
N TYR A 380 7.40 14.17 -19.94
CA TYR A 380 6.09 14.32 -20.56
C TYR A 380 5.94 13.40 -21.77
N ARG A 381 4.78 12.74 -21.89
CA ARG A 381 4.47 11.83 -23.01
C ARG A 381 3.15 12.20 -23.65
N ALA A 382 3.14 12.29 -24.96
CA ALA A 382 1.90 12.24 -25.76
C ALA A 382 1.57 10.76 -25.96
N VAL A 383 0.55 10.26 -25.28
CA VAL A 383 0.20 8.83 -25.28
C VAL A 383 -0.91 8.46 -26.26
N GLY A 384 -1.73 9.44 -26.67
CA GLY A 384 -2.89 9.21 -27.53
C GLY A 384 -4.01 8.43 -26.83
N PRO A 385 -5.16 8.23 -27.50
CA PRO A 385 -6.26 7.46 -26.95
C PRO A 385 -5.90 5.97 -26.85
N VAL A 386 -6.33 5.32 -25.77
CA VAL A 386 -6.19 3.88 -25.60
C VAL A 386 -7.39 3.16 -26.23
N THR A 387 -7.17 1.96 -26.75
CA THR A 387 -8.25 1.06 -27.13
C THR A 387 -8.88 0.50 -25.87
N LEU A 388 -10.17 0.75 -25.66
CA LEU A 388 -10.89 0.20 -24.51
C LEU A 388 -11.02 -1.31 -24.65
N PRO A 389 -10.73 -2.07 -23.57
CA PRO A 389 -10.93 -3.52 -23.53
C PRO A 389 -12.42 -3.85 -23.40
N GLU A 390 -12.77 -5.12 -23.52
CA GLU A 390 -14.06 -5.63 -23.09
C GLU A 390 -14.04 -5.74 -21.54
N PHE A 391 -14.97 -5.05 -20.90
CA PHE A 391 -15.07 -5.05 -19.44
C PHE A 391 -15.99 -6.15 -18.95
N TYR A 392 -15.53 -6.99 -18.03
CA TYR A 392 -16.36 -7.97 -17.36
C TYR A 392 -17.29 -7.28 -16.35
N MET A 393 -18.60 -7.27 -16.63
CA MET A 393 -19.63 -6.69 -15.76
C MET A 393 -20.85 -7.62 -15.69
N PRO A 394 -20.93 -8.47 -14.66
CA PRO A 394 -22.04 -9.42 -14.52
C PRO A 394 -23.31 -8.81 -13.94
N PHE A 395 -23.24 -7.56 -13.44
CA PHE A 395 -24.36 -6.93 -12.74
C PHE A 395 -25.20 -6.09 -13.69
N ALA A 396 -26.52 -6.17 -13.52
CA ALA A 396 -27.44 -5.45 -14.37
C ALA A 396 -27.43 -3.93 -14.07
N LEU A 397 -27.40 -3.13 -15.13
CA LEU A 397 -27.59 -1.69 -15.01
C LEU A 397 -29.05 -1.35 -14.80
N ALA A 398 -29.32 -0.52 -13.81
CA ALA A 398 -30.59 0.17 -13.63
C ALA A 398 -30.36 1.67 -13.47
N LEU A 399 -31.27 2.50 -13.94
CA LEU A 399 -31.15 3.95 -13.84
C LEU A 399 -32.36 4.54 -13.11
N SER A 400 -32.12 5.49 -12.22
CA SER A 400 -33.18 6.19 -11.50
C SER A 400 -34.10 6.94 -12.44
N PRO A 401 -35.45 6.86 -12.25
CA PRO A 401 -36.43 7.59 -13.06
C PRO A 401 -36.33 9.11 -12.90
N HIS A 402 -35.59 9.59 -11.89
CA HIS A 402 -35.42 11.01 -11.58
C HIS A 402 -34.25 11.67 -12.32
N LEU A 403 -33.53 10.95 -13.19
CA LEU A 403 -32.34 11.42 -13.91
C LEU A 403 -32.54 12.76 -14.62
N ALA A 404 -33.66 12.92 -15.35
CA ALA A 404 -33.94 14.16 -16.10
C ALA A 404 -34.07 15.40 -15.20
N ALA A 405 -34.59 15.23 -13.99
CA ALA A 405 -34.70 16.31 -13.00
C ALA A 405 -33.31 16.60 -12.41
N ALA A 406 -32.53 15.56 -12.07
CA ALA A 406 -31.20 15.70 -11.50
C ALA A 406 -30.23 16.42 -12.47
N ARG A 407 -30.29 16.16 -13.78
CA ARG A 407 -29.51 16.88 -14.81
C ARG A 407 -29.73 18.40 -14.77
N ARG A 408 -31.00 18.84 -14.66
CA ARG A 408 -31.33 20.27 -14.55
C ARG A 408 -30.85 20.86 -13.22
N SER A 409 -31.19 20.19 -12.13
CA SER A 409 -30.85 20.63 -10.78
C SER A 409 -29.33 20.78 -10.61
N THR A 410 -28.54 19.88 -11.18
CA THR A 410 -27.07 19.92 -11.07
C THR A 410 -26.45 21.13 -11.76
N ILE A 411 -26.92 21.49 -12.95
CA ILE A 411 -26.43 22.70 -13.65
C ILE A 411 -26.79 23.96 -12.85
N GLU A 412 -28.05 24.07 -12.42
CA GLU A 412 -28.50 25.20 -11.60
C GLU A 412 -27.72 25.30 -10.28
N TRP A 413 -27.43 24.16 -9.66
CA TRP A 413 -26.66 24.11 -8.43
C TRP A 413 -25.21 24.55 -8.65
N ALA A 414 -24.53 24.03 -9.68
CA ALA A 414 -23.15 24.40 -9.99
C ALA A 414 -23.00 25.89 -10.33
N GLN A 415 -24.01 26.48 -11.01
CA GLN A 415 -24.08 27.93 -11.24
C GLN A 415 -24.17 28.70 -9.92
N ARG A 416 -25.11 28.30 -9.02
CA ARG A 416 -25.25 28.95 -7.70
C ARG A 416 -23.99 28.85 -6.86
N MET A 417 -23.23 27.74 -6.95
CA MET A 417 -21.98 27.56 -6.24
C MET A 417 -20.80 28.31 -6.90
N GLY A 418 -20.96 28.82 -8.10
CA GLY A 418 -19.94 29.56 -8.85
C GLY A 418 -18.88 28.64 -9.47
N MET A 419 -19.19 27.37 -9.75
CA MET A 419 -18.27 26.43 -10.39
C MET A 419 -18.07 26.70 -11.88
N LEU A 420 -18.98 27.43 -12.50
CA LEU A 420 -18.92 27.81 -13.91
C LEU A 420 -18.31 29.22 -14.12
N GLU A 421 -17.83 29.84 -13.04
CA GLU A 421 -17.16 31.12 -13.05
C GLU A 421 -15.64 30.97 -13.25
N SER A 422 -14.96 32.06 -13.61
CA SER A 422 -13.51 32.10 -13.67
C SER A 422 -12.90 31.94 -12.27
N LEU A 423 -11.70 31.33 -12.23
CA LEU A 423 -10.98 31.13 -10.98
C LEU A 423 -10.57 32.48 -10.33
N PRO A 424 -10.65 32.61 -8.99
CA PRO A 424 -10.19 33.80 -8.31
C PRO A 424 -8.75 34.17 -8.68
N GLY A 425 -8.55 35.43 -9.13
CA GLY A 425 -7.22 35.91 -9.57
C GLY A 425 -6.79 35.48 -10.99
N ALA A 426 -7.61 34.74 -11.72
CA ALA A 426 -7.35 34.29 -13.08
C ALA A 426 -8.61 34.42 -13.94
N PRO A 427 -9.00 35.68 -14.34
CA PRO A 427 -10.29 35.95 -15.00
C PRO A 427 -10.46 35.25 -16.35
N ASP A 428 -9.37 34.82 -16.99
CA ASP A 428 -9.37 34.12 -18.26
C ASP A 428 -9.32 32.59 -18.11
N LEU A 429 -9.41 32.08 -16.85
CA LEU A 429 -9.30 30.66 -16.52
C LEU A 429 -10.55 30.19 -15.77
N GLY A 430 -11.51 29.59 -16.48
CA GLY A 430 -12.59 28.81 -15.93
C GLY A 430 -12.26 27.33 -16.00
N LEU A 431 -12.58 26.56 -14.98
CA LEU A 431 -12.40 25.09 -15.04
C LEU A 431 -13.44 24.46 -15.94
N TRP A 432 -14.69 24.83 -15.74
CA TRP A 432 -15.82 24.28 -16.46
C TRP A 432 -16.67 25.36 -17.13
N SER A 433 -17.27 25.01 -18.25
CA SER A 433 -18.41 25.72 -18.85
C SER A 433 -19.68 24.92 -18.63
N GLU A 434 -20.84 25.54 -18.78
CA GLU A 434 -22.14 24.86 -18.70
C GLU A 434 -22.22 23.67 -19.66
N ALA A 435 -21.75 23.85 -20.89
CA ALA A 435 -21.73 22.82 -21.93
C ALA A 435 -20.85 21.63 -21.52
N ARG A 436 -19.68 21.88 -20.90
CA ARG A 436 -18.81 20.82 -20.39
C ARG A 436 -19.44 20.07 -19.24
N LEU A 437 -20.03 20.78 -18.26
CA LEU A 437 -20.71 20.15 -17.14
C LEU A 437 -21.88 19.29 -17.62
N ALA A 438 -22.64 19.75 -18.60
CA ALA A 438 -23.74 18.99 -19.21
C ALA A 438 -23.23 17.72 -19.92
N GLY A 439 -22.08 17.80 -20.61
CA GLY A 439 -21.45 16.64 -21.26
C GLY A 439 -20.79 15.65 -20.28
N PHE A 440 -20.34 16.10 -19.12
CA PHE A 440 -19.83 15.22 -18.07
C PHE A 440 -20.93 14.36 -17.42
N ASP A 441 -22.15 14.86 -17.38
CA ASP A 441 -23.35 14.13 -16.96
C ASP A 441 -23.21 13.33 -15.65
N PHE A 442 -22.72 13.98 -14.59
CA PHE A 442 -22.62 13.35 -13.26
C PHE A 442 -23.95 12.80 -12.73
N PRO A 443 -25.12 13.39 -13.05
CA PRO A 443 -26.40 12.78 -12.72
C PRO A 443 -26.64 11.40 -13.35
N LEU A 444 -26.09 11.10 -14.52
CA LEU A 444 -26.14 9.75 -15.10
C LEU A 444 -25.37 8.77 -14.23
N CYS A 445 -24.18 9.17 -13.74
CA CYS A 445 -23.41 8.38 -12.79
C CYS A 445 -24.23 8.12 -11.51
N ALA A 446 -24.74 9.18 -10.88
CA ALA A 446 -25.56 9.05 -9.68
C ALA A 446 -26.80 8.17 -9.88
N ALA A 447 -27.47 8.29 -11.03
CA ALA A 447 -28.67 7.51 -11.36
C ALA A 447 -28.38 6.01 -11.51
N GLY A 448 -27.20 5.65 -11.99
CA GLY A 448 -26.75 4.27 -12.06
C GLY A 448 -26.28 3.71 -10.72
N ILE A 449 -25.64 4.54 -9.89
CA ILE A 449 -25.19 4.16 -8.55
C ILE A 449 -26.37 3.94 -7.61
N HIS A 450 -27.39 4.80 -7.71
CA HIS A 450 -28.56 4.81 -6.81
C HIS A 450 -29.87 4.72 -7.61
N PRO A 451 -30.15 3.57 -8.26
CA PRO A 451 -31.33 3.45 -9.13
C PRO A 451 -32.66 3.65 -8.38
N ASP A 452 -32.71 3.31 -7.11
CA ASP A 452 -33.91 3.37 -6.25
C ASP A 452 -34.03 4.69 -5.46
N ALA A 453 -33.05 5.61 -5.61
CA ALA A 453 -33.04 6.87 -4.87
C ALA A 453 -34.24 7.74 -5.24
N SER A 454 -34.85 8.39 -4.23
CA SER A 454 -35.84 9.45 -4.43
C SER A 454 -35.20 10.64 -5.18
N GLY A 455 -36.04 11.52 -5.76
CA GLY A 455 -35.57 12.69 -6.47
C GLY A 455 -34.56 13.54 -5.67
N PRO A 456 -34.88 13.94 -4.43
CA PRO A 456 -33.97 14.72 -3.57
C PRO A 456 -32.65 14.00 -3.22
N GLU A 457 -32.68 12.68 -3.02
CA GLU A 457 -31.50 11.88 -2.75
C GLU A 457 -30.58 11.79 -3.99
N LEU A 458 -31.19 11.58 -5.16
CA LEU A 458 -30.45 11.57 -6.42
C LEU A 458 -29.79 12.92 -6.73
N GLU A 459 -30.51 14.02 -6.48
CA GLU A 459 -29.96 15.36 -6.60
C GLU A 459 -28.78 15.58 -5.67
N LEU A 460 -28.90 15.16 -4.41
CA LEU A 460 -27.82 15.27 -3.43
C LEU A 460 -26.57 14.46 -3.86
N SER A 461 -26.77 13.22 -4.28
CA SER A 461 -25.68 12.37 -4.79
C SER A 461 -25.03 12.98 -6.04
N SER A 462 -25.82 13.47 -7.00
CA SER A 462 -25.35 14.15 -8.20
C SER A 462 -24.49 15.37 -7.86
N HIS A 463 -24.90 16.15 -6.85
CA HIS A 463 -24.17 17.33 -6.41
C HIS A 463 -22.86 16.96 -5.70
N TRP A 464 -22.80 15.86 -4.93
CA TRP A 464 -21.55 15.36 -4.34
C TRP A 464 -20.56 14.91 -5.40
N LEU A 465 -20.99 14.15 -6.40
CA LEU A 465 -20.15 13.74 -7.54
C LEU A 465 -19.63 14.95 -8.30
N THR A 466 -20.51 15.94 -8.55
CA THR A 466 -20.13 17.19 -9.21
C THR A 466 -19.10 17.96 -8.41
N TRP A 467 -19.29 18.09 -7.11
CA TRP A 467 -18.32 18.78 -6.24
C TRP A 467 -16.99 18.05 -6.16
N GLY A 468 -17.01 16.72 -5.97
CA GLY A 468 -15.82 15.90 -5.90
C GLY A 468 -14.97 16.00 -7.17
N THR A 469 -15.62 15.89 -8.34
CA THR A 469 -14.90 15.99 -9.62
C THR A 469 -14.46 17.42 -9.94
N TYR A 470 -15.23 18.44 -9.50
CA TYR A 470 -14.76 19.82 -9.61
C TYR A 470 -13.53 20.08 -8.76
N ALA A 471 -13.46 19.50 -7.57
CA ALA A 471 -12.33 19.59 -6.68
C ALA A 471 -11.11 18.82 -7.24
N ASP A 472 -11.34 17.65 -7.84
CA ASP A 472 -10.34 16.85 -8.56
C ASP A 472 -9.70 17.63 -9.73
N ASP A 473 -10.48 18.30 -10.56
CA ASP A 473 -9.96 19.15 -11.64
C ASP A 473 -9.32 20.46 -11.14
N TYR A 474 -9.80 20.98 -9.99
CA TYR A 474 -9.26 22.21 -9.37
C TYR A 474 -7.86 22.01 -8.84
N PHE A 475 -7.64 20.87 -8.16
CA PHE A 475 -6.42 20.62 -7.43
C PHE A 475 -5.15 20.54 -8.31
N PRO A 476 -5.10 19.76 -9.40
CA PRO A 476 -3.98 19.78 -10.34
C PRO A 476 -3.80 21.14 -11.01
N THR A 477 -4.89 21.80 -11.38
CA THR A 477 -4.85 23.09 -12.08
C THR A 477 -4.25 24.20 -11.22
N VAL A 478 -4.61 24.27 -9.94
CA VAL A 478 -4.20 25.37 -9.03
C VAL A 478 -2.92 25.04 -8.29
N HIS A 479 -2.80 23.83 -7.76
CA HIS A 479 -1.68 23.42 -6.91
C HIS A 479 -0.67 22.52 -7.63
N GLY A 480 -1.14 21.60 -8.48
CA GLY A 480 -0.29 20.64 -9.21
C GLY A 480 0.72 21.34 -10.10
N HIS A 481 0.25 22.15 -11.04
CA HIS A 481 1.14 22.88 -11.94
C HIS A 481 2.10 23.86 -11.24
N ALA A 482 1.64 24.44 -10.14
CA ALA A 482 2.47 25.33 -9.31
C ALA A 482 3.40 24.55 -8.36
N ARG A 483 3.21 23.25 -8.20
CA ARG A 483 3.87 22.41 -7.19
C ARG A 483 3.72 22.98 -5.76
N ASP A 484 2.55 23.56 -5.49
CA ASP A 484 2.27 24.32 -4.27
C ASP A 484 1.69 23.41 -3.16
N MET A 485 2.55 22.64 -2.51
CA MET A 485 2.18 21.79 -1.38
C MET A 485 1.64 22.61 -0.19
N LEU A 486 2.19 23.79 0.06
CA LEU A 486 1.77 24.61 1.19
C LEU A 486 0.35 25.15 1.00
N GLY A 487 0.06 25.71 -0.18
CA GLY A 487 -1.28 26.17 -0.52
C GLY A 487 -2.31 25.05 -0.53
N ALA A 488 -1.93 23.87 -1.05
CA ALA A 488 -2.77 22.66 -1.03
C ALA A 488 -3.16 22.26 0.40
N LYS A 489 -2.18 22.17 1.31
CA LYS A 489 -2.44 21.86 2.74
C LYS A 489 -3.33 22.91 3.40
N ALA A 490 -3.10 24.19 3.11
CA ALA A 490 -3.91 25.27 3.64
C ALA A 490 -5.36 25.21 3.15
N LEU A 491 -5.57 24.90 1.86
CA LEU A 491 -6.89 24.68 1.28
C LEU A 491 -7.62 23.52 1.96
N ILE A 492 -6.99 22.35 2.07
CA ILE A 492 -7.59 21.15 2.66
C ILE A 492 -7.98 21.39 4.13
N LYS A 493 -7.06 22.01 4.90
CA LYS A 493 -7.34 22.38 6.29
C LYS A 493 -8.53 23.33 6.39
N ARG A 494 -8.63 24.27 5.46
CA ARG A 494 -9.75 25.21 5.43
C ARG A 494 -11.05 24.54 5.00
N LEU A 495 -11.05 23.65 4.00
CA LEU A 495 -12.23 22.90 3.59
C LEU A 495 -12.82 22.08 4.74
N ALA A 496 -11.99 21.49 5.58
CA ALA A 496 -12.46 20.75 6.76
C ALA A 496 -13.32 21.59 7.72
N THR A 497 -13.18 22.92 7.72
CA THR A 497 -13.99 23.82 8.57
C THR A 497 -15.42 24.04 8.05
N PHE A 498 -15.71 23.65 6.81
CA PHE A 498 -17.05 23.70 6.21
C PHE A 498 -17.90 22.46 6.53
N MET A 499 -17.35 21.52 7.27
CA MET A 499 -18.03 20.34 7.80
C MET A 499 -18.08 20.39 9.35
N PRO A 500 -18.79 21.38 9.94
CA PRO A 500 -18.84 21.50 11.39
C PRO A 500 -19.56 20.30 12.02
N LEU A 501 -19.14 19.92 13.23
CA LEU A 501 -19.80 18.91 14.05
C LEU A 501 -20.58 19.60 15.17
N GLY A 502 -21.81 19.18 15.37
CA GLY A 502 -22.67 19.76 16.41
C GLY A 502 -23.07 21.20 16.11
N THR A 503 -22.81 22.13 17.05
CA THR A 503 -23.24 23.53 16.98
C THR A 503 -22.16 24.49 16.46
N ASP A 504 -21.03 23.99 16.00
CA ASP A 504 -19.96 24.83 15.46
C ASP A 504 -20.42 25.53 14.19
N ALA A 505 -20.04 26.79 14.03
CA ALA A 505 -20.41 27.58 12.86
C ALA A 505 -19.29 27.46 11.78
N ALA A 506 -19.69 27.17 10.55
CA ALA A 506 -18.79 27.25 9.42
C ALA A 506 -18.37 28.71 9.12
N PRO A 507 -17.16 28.97 8.64
CA PRO A 507 -16.75 30.29 8.21
C PRO A 507 -17.50 30.72 6.93
N THR A 508 -17.43 32.01 6.57
CA THR A 508 -18.00 32.47 5.32
C THR A 508 -17.21 31.91 4.13
N PRO A 509 -17.85 31.22 3.16
CA PRO A 509 -17.17 30.66 2.02
C PRO A 509 -16.75 31.76 1.03
N VAL A 510 -15.54 31.64 0.46
CA VAL A 510 -14.93 32.62 -0.43
C VAL A 510 -14.76 32.14 -1.88
N ASN A 511 -14.83 30.86 -2.14
CA ASN A 511 -14.68 30.26 -3.46
C ASN A 511 -15.75 29.19 -3.73
N ALA A 512 -15.78 28.64 -4.94
CA ALA A 512 -16.78 27.66 -5.37
C ALA A 512 -16.70 26.35 -4.57
N LEU A 513 -15.48 25.87 -4.26
CA LEU A 513 -15.29 24.65 -3.46
C LEU A 513 -15.87 24.79 -2.05
N GLU A 514 -15.59 25.90 -1.40
CA GLU A 514 -16.10 26.15 -0.05
C GLU A 514 -17.62 26.31 -0.03
N ARG A 515 -18.20 27.04 -1.00
CA ARG A 515 -19.66 27.19 -1.13
C ARG A 515 -20.33 25.84 -1.37
N GLY A 516 -19.78 25.04 -2.29
CA GLY A 516 -20.29 23.70 -2.60
C GLY A 516 -20.25 22.78 -1.40
N LEU A 517 -19.12 22.70 -0.69
CA LEU A 517 -18.97 21.84 0.48
C LEU A 517 -19.89 22.26 1.64
N ALA A 518 -20.03 23.57 1.89
CA ALA A 518 -20.92 24.09 2.92
C ALA A 518 -22.39 23.76 2.63
N ASP A 519 -22.83 23.92 1.37
CA ASP A 519 -24.19 23.56 0.94
C ASP A 519 -24.42 22.05 1.08
N LEU A 520 -23.50 21.23 0.57
CA LEU A 520 -23.62 19.77 0.65
C LEU A 520 -23.67 19.27 2.08
N TRP A 521 -22.75 19.76 2.93
CA TRP A 521 -22.73 19.38 4.35
C TRP A 521 -24.03 19.73 5.07
N SER A 522 -24.55 20.91 4.80
CA SER A 522 -25.80 21.39 5.41
C SER A 522 -27.03 20.53 5.08
N ARG A 523 -27.01 19.83 3.95
CA ARG A 523 -28.06 18.92 3.50
C ARG A 523 -27.81 17.47 3.89
N THR A 524 -26.57 17.08 4.02
CA THR A 524 -26.18 15.68 4.27
C THR A 524 -26.09 15.34 5.77
N ALA A 525 -25.55 16.25 6.59
CA ALA A 525 -25.28 15.99 8.00
C ALA A 525 -26.50 15.92 8.92
N PRO A 526 -27.57 16.75 8.74
CA PRO A 526 -28.68 16.82 9.71
C PRO A 526 -29.39 15.49 10.00
N PRO A 527 -29.65 14.59 9.05
CA PRO A 527 -30.31 13.32 9.33
C PRO A 527 -29.38 12.29 9.99
N MET A 528 -28.06 12.54 10.05
CA MET A 528 -27.09 11.61 10.60
C MET A 528 -26.98 11.70 12.11
N SER A 529 -26.69 10.56 12.77
CA SER A 529 -26.18 10.56 14.13
C SER A 529 -24.80 11.26 14.20
N MET A 530 -24.40 11.69 15.39
CA MET A 530 -23.05 12.27 15.59
C MET A 530 -21.91 11.32 15.19
N HIS A 531 -22.14 10.02 15.33
CA HIS A 531 -21.21 9.00 14.85
C HIS A 531 -21.15 9.00 13.31
N GLY A 532 -22.30 8.99 12.65
CA GLY A 532 -22.41 9.06 11.19
C GLY A 532 -21.77 10.33 10.63
N GLN A 533 -22.05 11.51 11.25
CA GLN A 533 -21.40 12.77 10.84
C GLN A 533 -19.89 12.71 10.92
N ARG A 534 -19.30 12.17 12.00
CA ARG A 534 -17.85 12.03 12.15
C ARG A 534 -17.28 11.10 11.10
N ARG A 535 -17.93 9.97 10.83
CA ARG A 535 -17.50 9.00 9.84
C ARG A 535 -17.54 9.58 8.43
N PHE A 536 -18.64 10.21 8.05
CA PHE A 536 -18.79 10.84 6.74
C PHE A 536 -17.79 11.98 6.54
N ARG A 537 -17.67 12.87 7.55
CA ARG A 537 -16.64 13.92 7.55
C ARG A 537 -15.25 13.33 7.34
N ARG A 538 -14.93 12.21 7.99
CA ARG A 538 -13.64 11.54 7.86
C ARG A 538 -13.41 11.05 6.44
N ALA A 539 -14.39 10.41 5.80
CA ALA A 539 -14.30 9.96 4.42
C ALA A 539 -13.99 11.12 3.44
N VAL A 540 -14.67 12.28 3.62
CA VAL A 540 -14.35 13.48 2.81
C VAL A 540 -12.94 13.98 3.10
N GLN A 541 -12.49 14.02 4.35
CA GLN A 541 -11.16 14.48 4.71
C GLN A 541 -10.07 13.56 4.18
N ASP A 542 -10.25 12.25 4.30
CA ASP A 542 -9.29 11.25 3.81
C ASP A 542 -9.12 11.34 2.29
N MET A 543 -10.20 11.56 1.53
CA MET A 543 -10.13 11.85 0.09
C MET A 543 -9.32 13.12 -0.18
N LEU A 544 -9.62 14.24 0.48
CA LEU A 544 -8.90 15.49 0.28
C LEU A 544 -7.41 15.38 0.67
N GLU A 545 -7.11 14.72 1.78
CA GLU A 545 -5.73 14.52 2.26
C GLU A 545 -4.94 13.59 1.34
N SER A 546 -5.60 12.61 0.70
CA SER A 546 -4.94 11.70 -0.23
C SER A 546 -4.41 12.39 -1.50
N TRP A 547 -5.01 13.49 -1.94
CA TRP A 547 -4.50 14.30 -3.05
C TRP A 547 -3.15 14.97 -2.74
N LEU A 548 -2.79 15.15 -1.47
CA LEU A 548 -1.44 15.58 -1.09
C LEU A 548 -0.37 14.53 -1.43
N TRP A 549 -0.74 13.24 -1.37
CA TRP A 549 0.13 12.16 -1.80
C TRP A 549 0.35 12.19 -3.32
N GLU A 550 -0.71 12.41 -4.11
CA GLU A 550 -0.60 12.58 -5.58
C GLU A 550 0.28 13.78 -5.91
N LEU A 551 0.05 14.92 -5.25
CA LEU A 551 0.87 16.11 -5.41
C LEU A 551 2.34 15.88 -5.02
N ALA A 552 2.61 15.11 -3.96
CA ALA A 552 3.97 14.76 -3.57
C ALA A 552 4.67 13.91 -4.64
N ASN A 553 4.00 12.93 -5.21
CA ASN A 553 4.51 12.15 -6.34
C ASN A 553 4.78 13.04 -7.56
N HIS A 554 3.85 13.96 -7.89
CA HIS A 554 4.01 14.90 -8.97
C HIS A 554 5.20 15.87 -8.75
N ILE A 555 5.38 16.41 -7.54
CA ILE A 555 6.51 17.28 -7.18
C ILE A 555 7.84 16.54 -7.34
N GLN A 556 7.90 15.29 -6.89
CA GLN A 556 9.08 14.44 -6.98
C GLN A 556 9.28 13.86 -8.40
N ASN A 557 8.32 14.03 -9.27
CA ASN A 557 8.22 13.39 -10.59
C ASN A 557 8.37 11.86 -10.49
N ARG A 558 7.68 11.25 -9.53
CA ARG A 558 7.78 9.86 -9.16
C ARG A 558 6.51 9.10 -9.56
N ILE A 559 6.66 8.02 -10.32
CA ILE A 559 5.59 7.03 -10.50
C ILE A 559 5.52 6.20 -9.22
N PRO A 560 4.34 6.08 -8.57
CA PRO A 560 4.21 5.32 -7.33
C PRO A 560 4.48 3.82 -7.53
N ASP A 561 4.76 3.16 -6.41
CA ASP A 561 4.80 1.72 -6.30
C ASP A 561 3.42 1.12 -6.63
N PRO A 562 3.31 0.00 -7.38
CA PRO A 562 2.01 -0.52 -7.82
C PRO A 562 1.09 -0.93 -6.67
N ILE A 563 1.62 -1.42 -5.56
CA ILE A 563 0.82 -1.83 -4.40
C ILE A 563 0.33 -0.59 -3.64
N ASP A 564 1.24 0.36 -3.34
CA ASP A 564 0.88 1.65 -2.70
C ASP A 564 -0.12 2.42 -3.58
N TYR A 565 0.02 2.32 -4.91
CA TYR A 565 -0.90 2.94 -5.85
C TYR A 565 -2.33 2.44 -5.69
N VAL A 566 -2.56 1.13 -5.76
CA VAL A 566 -3.90 0.55 -5.65
C VAL A 566 -4.55 0.92 -4.32
N GLU A 567 -3.81 0.85 -3.22
CA GLU A 567 -4.33 1.20 -1.90
C GLU A 567 -4.68 2.69 -1.78
N MET A 568 -3.82 3.58 -2.28
CA MET A 568 -4.07 5.01 -2.24
C MET A 568 -5.15 5.44 -3.23
N ARG A 569 -5.28 4.74 -4.37
CA ARG A 569 -6.26 5.07 -5.41
C ARG A 569 -7.70 4.99 -4.90
N ARG A 570 -7.99 4.07 -4.00
CA ARG A 570 -9.30 3.98 -3.33
C ARG A 570 -9.65 5.29 -2.62
N ALA A 571 -8.68 5.91 -1.95
CA ALA A 571 -8.88 7.18 -1.26
C ALA A 571 -8.92 8.36 -2.23
N THR A 572 -7.99 8.43 -3.22
CA THR A 572 -7.91 9.56 -4.15
C THR A 572 -9.10 9.63 -5.10
N PHE A 573 -9.68 8.49 -5.46
CA PHE A 573 -10.91 8.41 -6.25
C PHE A 573 -12.17 8.82 -5.47
N GLY A 574 -12.10 8.89 -4.13
CA GLY A 574 -13.24 9.21 -3.28
C GLY A 574 -14.24 8.05 -3.10
N SER A 575 -13.76 6.82 -3.25
CA SER A 575 -14.59 5.61 -3.10
C SER A 575 -15.28 5.53 -1.75
N ASP A 576 -14.56 5.85 -0.67
CA ASP A 576 -15.12 5.83 0.70
C ASP A 576 -16.22 6.87 0.88
N LEU A 577 -16.13 8.03 0.23
CA LEU A 577 -17.20 9.03 0.22
C LEU A 577 -18.45 8.48 -0.47
N THR A 578 -18.31 7.85 -1.63
CA THR A 578 -19.43 7.25 -2.37
C THR A 578 -20.07 6.12 -1.58
N MET A 579 -19.26 5.26 -0.98
CA MET A 579 -19.74 4.17 -0.12
C MET A 579 -20.45 4.72 1.15
N ALA A 580 -19.95 5.80 1.72
CA ALA A 580 -20.59 6.44 2.87
C ALA A 580 -21.97 7.03 2.50
N LEU A 581 -22.16 7.54 1.29
CA LEU A 581 -23.46 7.96 0.79
C LEU A 581 -24.44 6.78 0.67
N SER A 582 -24.01 5.65 0.11
CA SER A 582 -24.83 4.42 0.04
C SER A 582 -25.21 3.90 1.42
N GLN A 583 -24.27 3.94 2.37
CA GLN A 583 -24.53 3.50 3.75
C GLN A 583 -25.52 4.39 4.53
N LEU A 584 -25.76 5.64 4.09
CA LEU A 584 -26.76 6.51 4.72
C LEU A 584 -28.17 5.91 4.64
N SER A 585 -28.49 5.23 3.56
CA SER A 585 -29.78 4.57 3.34
C SER A 585 -30.03 3.40 4.31
N LEU A 586 -28.96 2.80 4.87
CA LEU A 586 -29.03 1.64 5.76
C LEU A 586 -29.34 2.01 7.23
N GLY A 587 -29.13 3.29 7.60
CA GLY A 587 -29.30 3.77 8.97
C GLY A 587 -28.30 3.16 9.98
N ASP A 588 -28.46 3.49 11.28
CA ASP A 588 -27.54 3.09 12.36
C ASP A 588 -27.72 1.63 12.85
N GLY A 589 -28.43 0.77 12.11
CA GLY A 589 -28.82 -0.55 12.59
C GLY A 589 -27.79 -1.68 12.42
N ILE A 590 -26.65 -1.42 11.77
CA ILE A 590 -25.60 -2.43 11.56
C ILE A 590 -24.41 -2.10 12.48
N PRO A 591 -23.94 -3.07 13.30
CA PRO A 591 -22.73 -2.87 14.11
C PRO A 591 -21.52 -2.46 13.25
N PRO A 592 -20.79 -1.39 13.62
CA PRO A 592 -19.64 -0.92 12.84
C PRO A 592 -18.53 -1.96 12.67
N GLU A 593 -18.46 -2.91 13.60
CA GLU A 593 -17.46 -3.99 13.60
C GLU A 593 -17.66 -4.93 12.41
N ILE A 594 -18.89 -5.13 11.95
CA ILE A 594 -19.21 -5.97 10.78
C ILE A 594 -18.51 -5.43 9.53
N PHE A 595 -18.52 -4.12 9.33
CA PHE A 595 -17.84 -3.49 8.18
C PHE A 595 -16.30 -3.61 8.20
N ARG A 596 -15.73 -3.97 9.37
CA ARG A 596 -14.27 -4.21 9.52
C ARG A 596 -13.89 -5.68 9.35
N THR A 597 -14.86 -6.57 9.22
CA THR A 597 -14.58 -7.98 8.95
C THR A 597 -13.88 -8.14 7.60
N ARG A 598 -13.12 -9.23 7.44
CA ARG A 598 -12.49 -9.58 6.17
C ARG A 598 -13.49 -9.60 5.02
N THR A 599 -14.62 -10.26 5.22
CA THR A 599 -15.70 -10.40 4.23
C THR A 599 -16.17 -9.04 3.72
N MET A 600 -16.55 -8.14 4.62
CA MET A 600 -17.07 -6.82 4.23
C MET A 600 -15.98 -5.92 3.66
N SER A 601 -14.77 -5.96 4.20
CA SER A 601 -13.62 -5.23 3.65
C SER A 601 -13.25 -5.77 2.26
N GLY A 602 -13.28 -7.08 2.06
CA GLY A 602 -13.01 -7.71 0.77
C GLY A 602 -14.03 -7.32 -0.30
N LEU A 603 -15.32 -7.28 0.03
CA LEU A 603 -16.39 -6.79 -0.86
C LEU A 603 -16.16 -5.31 -1.23
N THR A 604 -15.96 -4.46 -0.23
CA THR A 604 -15.77 -3.02 -0.43
C THR A 604 -14.53 -2.75 -1.27
N ASN A 605 -13.38 -3.33 -0.93
CA ASN A 605 -12.12 -3.14 -1.67
C ASN A 605 -12.23 -3.63 -3.11
N SER A 606 -12.90 -4.77 -3.35
CA SER A 606 -13.08 -5.31 -4.70
C SER A 606 -13.90 -4.39 -5.59
N ALA A 607 -15.01 -3.85 -5.06
CA ALA A 607 -15.84 -2.90 -5.78
C ALA A 607 -15.11 -1.57 -6.03
N GLN A 608 -14.36 -1.07 -5.05
CA GLN A 608 -13.55 0.14 -5.17
C GLN A 608 -12.46 -0.02 -6.22
N ASP A 609 -11.70 -1.11 -6.20
CA ASP A 609 -10.63 -1.36 -7.15
C ASP A 609 -11.16 -1.46 -8.58
N PHE A 610 -12.32 -2.11 -8.78
CA PHE A 610 -12.94 -2.13 -10.10
C PHE A 610 -13.21 -0.72 -10.62
N CYS A 611 -13.84 0.14 -9.82
CA CYS A 611 -14.19 1.50 -10.25
C CYS A 611 -12.96 2.40 -10.44
N CYS A 612 -11.97 2.28 -9.56
CA CYS A 612 -10.75 3.08 -9.62
C CYS A 612 -9.90 2.72 -10.85
N LEU A 613 -9.63 1.44 -11.05
CA LEU A 613 -8.79 0.93 -12.16
C LEU A 613 -9.49 1.14 -13.52
N MET A 614 -10.83 1.03 -13.56
CA MET A 614 -11.60 1.37 -14.75
C MET A 614 -11.45 2.85 -15.10
N ASN A 615 -11.57 3.75 -14.12
CA ASN A 615 -11.34 5.17 -14.32
C ASN A 615 -9.94 5.41 -14.89
N ASP A 616 -8.91 4.72 -14.39
CA ASP A 616 -7.53 4.85 -14.88
C ASP A 616 -7.39 4.49 -16.36
N ILE A 617 -8.14 3.52 -16.87
CA ILE A 617 -8.17 3.17 -18.29
C ILE A 617 -8.79 4.31 -19.11
N PHE A 618 -9.95 4.83 -18.70
CA PHE A 618 -10.64 5.90 -19.42
C PHE A 618 -9.91 7.24 -19.33
N SER A 619 -9.32 7.54 -18.18
CA SER A 619 -8.64 8.81 -17.91
C SER A 619 -7.19 8.86 -18.37
N TYR A 620 -6.58 7.74 -18.79
CA TYR A 620 -5.16 7.62 -19.09
C TYR A 620 -4.63 8.74 -19.98
N GLN A 621 -5.28 9.00 -21.13
CA GLN A 621 -4.86 10.08 -22.01
C GLN A 621 -5.05 11.46 -21.36
N LYS A 622 -6.19 11.69 -20.70
CA LYS A 622 -6.49 12.95 -19.99
C LYS A 622 -5.39 13.26 -18.97
N GLU A 623 -5.12 12.33 -18.10
CA GLU A 623 -4.19 12.52 -16.98
C GLU A 623 -2.74 12.62 -17.44
N ILE A 624 -2.28 11.69 -18.29
CA ILE A 624 -0.86 11.65 -18.68
C ILE A 624 -0.52 12.71 -19.70
N GLN A 625 -1.34 12.86 -20.76
CA GLN A 625 -1.03 13.76 -21.86
C GLN A 625 -1.50 15.21 -21.62
N PHE A 626 -2.69 15.38 -21.04
CA PHE A 626 -3.30 16.70 -20.95
C PHE A 626 -3.09 17.37 -19.58
N GLU A 627 -2.93 16.60 -18.52
CA GLU A 627 -2.70 17.11 -17.17
C GLU A 627 -1.25 16.93 -16.70
N GLY A 628 -0.52 15.99 -17.29
CA GLY A 628 0.87 15.72 -16.91
C GLY A 628 0.99 14.99 -15.57
N GLU A 629 -0.07 14.27 -15.17
CA GLU A 629 -0.12 13.47 -13.95
C GLU A 629 0.70 12.18 -14.07
N LEU A 630 1.08 11.63 -12.93
CA LEU A 630 1.85 10.39 -12.83
C LEU A 630 1.09 9.29 -12.06
N ASN A 631 -0.05 9.64 -11.47
CA ASN A 631 -0.86 8.78 -10.65
C ASN A 631 -2.00 8.17 -11.47
N ASN A 632 -1.67 7.16 -12.29
CA ASN A 632 -2.62 6.44 -13.11
C ASN A 632 -2.19 4.96 -13.21
N GLY A 633 -3.11 4.02 -12.97
CA GLY A 633 -2.84 2.59 -12.91
C GLY A 633 -2.23 2.01 -14.18
N VAL A 634 -2.63 2.49 -15.35
CA VAL A 634 -2.02 2.06 -16.63
C VAL A 634 -0.55 2.49 -16.70
N LEU A 635 -0.22 3.72 -16.30
CA LEU A 635 1.16 4.19 -16.26
C LEU A 635 2.00 3.43 -15.22
N VAL A 636 1.42 3.15 -14.05
CA VAL A 636 2.07 2.39 -12.97
C VAL A 636 2.41 0.98 -13.44
N VAL A 637 1.45 0.26 -14.03
CA VAL A 637 1.66 -1.08 -14.59
C VAL A 637 2.66 -1.06 -15.74
N GLN A 638 2.56 -0.09 -16.63
CA GLN A 638 3.50 0.10 -17.74
C GLN A 638 4.94 0.31 -17.26
N SER A 639 5.10 1.09 -16.19
CA SER A 639 6.41 1.35 -15.60
C SER A 639 6.96 0.10 -14.88
N PHE A 640 6.12 -0.59 -14.13
CA PHE A 640 6.50 -1.76 -13.36
C PHE A 640 6.89 -2.94 -14.26
N LEU A 641 6.03 -3.30 -15.23
CA LEU A 641 6.28 -4.43 -16.15
C LEU A 641 7.24 -4.09 -17.30
N GLY A 642 7.51 -2.80 -17.56
CA GLY A 642 8.31 -2.37 -18.69
C GLY A 642 7.63 -2.64 -20.05
N CYS A 643 6.30 -2.64 -20.11
CA CYS A 643 5.48 -2.96 -21.26
C CYS A 643 4.94 -1.72 -21.97
N ASP A 644 4.27 -1.89 -23.10
CA ASP A 644 3.57 -0.81 -23.79
C ASP A 644 2.20 -0.51 -23.13
N SER A 645 1.54 0.57 -23.56
CA SER A 645 0.25 1.00 -22.99
C SER A 645 -0.88 0.01 -23.26
N ALA A 646 -0.90 -0.67 -24.37
CA ALA A 646 -1.94 -1.63 -24.70
C ALA A 646 -1.85 -2.87 -23.80
N GLN A 647 -0.64 -3.36 -23.57
CA GLN A 647 -0.36 -4.45 -22.64
C GLN A 647 -0.72 -4.04 -21.20
N ALA A 648 -0.35 -2.83 -20.78
CA ALA A 648 -0.70 -2.31 -19.46
C ALA A 648 -2.21 -2.20 -19.25
N VAL A 649 -2.96 -1.71 -20.25
CA VAL A 649 -4.44 -1.68 -20.23
C VAL A 649 -5.01 -3.09 -20.06
N THR A 650 -4.47 -4.08 -20.75
CA THR A 650 -4.90 -5.48 -20.62
C THR A 650 -4.71 -5.95 -19.18
N VAL A 651 -3.52 -5.75 -18.59
CA VAL A 651 -3.23 -6.15 -17.21
C VAL A 651 -4.14 -5.44 -16.20
N VAL A 652 -4.38 -4.14 -16.38
CA VAL A 652 -5.31 -3.38 -15.51
C VAL A 652 -6.73 -3.95 -15.61
N ASN A 653 -7.20 -4.29 -16.82
CA ASN A 653 -8.49 -4.91 -17.02
C ASN A 653 -8.58 -6.32 -16.41
N ASP A 654 -7.51 -7.11 -16.49
CA ASP A 654 -7.44 -8.43 -15.87
C ASP A 654 -7.48 -8.33 -14.34
N LEU A 655 -6.82 -7.33 -13.74
CA LEU A 655 -6.93 -7.03 -12.31
C LEU A 655 -8.36 -6.67 -11.93
N MET A 656 -9.02 -5.79 -12.69
CA MET A 656 -10.43 -5.43 -12.48
C MET A 656 -11.34 -6.66 -12.53
N THR A 657 -11.19 -7.49 -13.55
CA THR A 657 -11.96 -8.73 -13.74
C THR A 657 -11.76 -9.67 -12.56
N ALA A 658 -10.51 -9.85 -12.12
CA ALA A 658 -10.18 -10.69 -10.97
C ALA A 658 -10.81 -10.17 -9.66
N ARG A 659 -10.91 -8.84 -9.50
CA ARG A 659 -11.59 -8.23 -8.34
C ARG A 659 -13.11 -8.44 -8.39
N VAL A 660 -13.75 -8.38 -9.56
CA VAL A 660 -15.17 -8.73 -9.68
C VAL A 660 -15.41 -10.20 -9.35
N HIS A 661 -14.58 -11.12 -9.84
CA HIS A 661 -14.68 -12.54 -9.49
C HIS A 661 -14.45 -12.78 -7.98
N GLN A 662 -13.56 -12.02 -7.35
CA GLN A 662 -13.40 -12.09 -5.89
C GLN A 662 -14.67 -11.61 -5.18
N PHE A 663 -15.28 -10.50 -5.64
CA PHE A 663 -16.54 -10.00 -5.10
C PHE A 663 -17.64 -11.06 -5.19
N GLU A 664 -17.82 -11.67 -6.37
CA GLU A 664 -18.78 -12.76 -6.58
C GLU A 664 -18.54 -13.96 -5.66
N ASN A 665 -17.26 -14.36 -5.50
CA ASN A 665 -16.90 -15.45 -4.60
C ASN A 665 -17.23 -15.13 -3.13
N ILE A 666 -16.92 -13.92 -2.66
CA ILE A 666 -17.23 -13.50 -1.29
C ILE A 666 -18.74 -13.52 -1.06
N VAL A 667 -19.53 -12.98 -1.99
CA VAL A 667 -20.99 -13.00 -1.90
C VAL A 667 -21.54 -14.42 -1.82
N ALA A 668 -21.00 -15.31 -2.65
CA ALA A 668 -21.47 -16.70 -2.74
C ALA A 668 -21.08 -17.58 -1.54
N THR A 669 -19.95 -17.29 -0.88
CA THR A 669 -19.36 -18.20 0.11
C THR A 669 -19.21 -17.58 1.49
N GLU A 670 -18.61 -16.39 1.59
CA GLU A 670 -18.22 -15.81 2.88
C GLU A 670 -19.34 -14.99 3.54
N LEU A 671 -20.18 -14.34 2.76
CA LEU A 671 -21.24 -13.49 3.29
C LEU A 671 -22.28 -14.29 4.10
N VAL A 672 -22.60 -15.49 3.65
CA VAL A 672 -23.52 -16.40 4.36
C VAL A 672 -22.89 -16.85 5.68
N ALA A 673 -21.61 -17.22 5.66
CA ALA A 673 -20.88 -17.60 6.87
C ALA A 673 -20.80 -16.43 7.86
N LEU A 674 -20.57 -15.19 7.41
CA LEU A 674 -20.59 -13.99 8.24
C LEU A 674 -21.93 -13.81 8.97
N PHE A 675 -23.06 -14.05 8.29
CA PHE A 675 -24.37 -13.92 8.90
C PHE A 675 -24.58 -14.90 10.07
N ASP A 676 -24.05 -16.10 9.93
CA ASP A 676 -24.18 -17.14 10.96
C ASP A 676 -23.17 -16.93 12.09
N ASP A 677 -21.92 -16.54 11.78
CA ASP A 677 -20.87 -16.25 12.75
C ASP A 677 -21.21 -15.10 13.70
N TRP A 678 -21.97 -14.11 13.22
CA TRP A 678 -22.41 -12.95 13.98
C TRP A 678 -23.82 -13.08 14.54
N ASP A 679 -24.49 -14.24 14.35
CA ASP A 679 -25.88 -14.49 14.74
C ASP A 679 -26.82 -13.32 14.35
N LEU A 680 -26.69 -12.85 13.11
CA LEU A 680 -27.40 -11.67 12.64
C LEU A 680 -28.88 -11.95 12.47
N ASP A 681 -29.71 -11.02 12.99
CA ASP A 681 -31.15 -11.06 12.79
C ASP A 681 -31.55 -10.85 11.31
N PRO A 682 -32.74 -11.30 10.89
CA PRO A 682 -33.15 -11.21 9.49
C PRO A 682 -33.15 -9.79 8.91
N GLY A 683 -33.48 -8.77 9.73
CA GLY A 683 -33.49 -7.38 9.26
C GLY A 683 -32.08 -6.84 9.00
N THR A 684 -31.09 -7.23 9.83
CA THR A 684 -29.68 -6.89 9.61
C THR A 684 -29.11 -7.62 8.40
N ARG A 685 -29.48 -8.89 8.18
CA ARG A 685 -29.09 -9.66 6.97
C ARG A 685 -29.63 -8.99 5.71
N GLU A 686 -30.91 -8.58 5.68
CA GLU A 686 -31.51 -7.87 4.55
C GLU A 686 -30.79 -6.54 4.25
N LYS A 687 -30.44 -5.77 5.27
CA LYS A 687 -29.66 -4.52 5.09
C LYS A 687 -28.30 -4.77 4.48
N LEU A 688 -27.58 -5.79 4.94
CA LEU A 688 -26.26 -6.13 4.38
C LEU A 688 -26.38 -6.65 2.95
N GLN A 689 -27.40 -7.44 2.61
CA GLN A 689 -27.67 -7.87 1.24
C GLN A 689 -27.94 -6.66 0.34
N ARG A 690 -28.79 -5.72 0.80
CA ARG A 690 -29.02 -4.48 0.07
C ARG A 690 -27.74 -3.66 -0.15
N TYR A 691 -26.87 -3.58 0.86
CA TYR A 691 -25.58 -2.92 0.70
C TYR A 691 -24.69 -3.59 -0.35
N VAL A 692 -24.73 -4.90 -0.47
CA VAL A 692 -24.05 -5.64 -1.55
C VAL A 692 -24.65 -5.30 -2.92
N GLU A 693 -25.98 -5.22 -3.04
CA GLU A 693 -26.68 -4.80 -4.25
C GLU A 693 -26.37 -3.35 -4.63
N ASP A 694 -26.23 -2.46 -3.64
CA ASP A 694 -25.78 -1.08 -3.86
C ASP A 694 -24.35 -1.03 -4.45
N MET A 695 -23.42 -1.88 -3.98
CA MET A 695 -22.06 -1.99 -4.56
C MET A 695 -22.09 -2.54 -5.99
N GLN A 696 -22.96 -3.49 -6.31
CA GLN A 696 -23.15 -4.01 -7.67
C GLN A 696 -23.70 -2.91 -8.61
N SER A 697 -24.68 -2.17 -8.14
CA SER A 697 -25.25 -1.01 -8.86
C SER A 697 -24.21 0.08 -9.07
N TRP A 698 -23.35 0.32 -8.07
CA TRP A 698 -22.24 1.27 -8.17
C TRP A 698 -21.25 0.89 -9.28
N MET A 699 -20.79 -0.35 -9.32
CA MET A 699 -19.87 -0.82 -10.36
C MET A 699 -20.50 -0.72 -11.77
N ALA A 700 -21.74 -1.17 -11.94
CA ALA A 700 -22.45 -1.10 -13.21
C ALA A 700 -22.75 0.33 -13.63
N GLY A 701 -23.20 1.19 -12.71
CA GLY A 701 -23.52 2.58 -12.95
C GLY A 701 -22.32 3.43 -13.32
N VAL A 702 -21.19 3.23 -12.62
CA VAL A 702 -19.95 3.95 -12.92
C VAL A 702 -19.37 3.52 -14.26
N LEU A 703 -19.40 2.23 -14.61
CA LEU A 703 -18.99 1.76 -15.93
C LEU A 703 -19.85 2.38 -17.05
N ASN A 704 -21.17 2.37 -16.90
CA ASN A 704 -22.07 2.99 -17.86
C ASN A 704 -21.76 4.47 -18.05
N TRP A 705 -21.55 5.20 -16.96
CA TRP A 705 -21.20 6.61 -17.02
C TRP A 705 -19.88 6.87 -17.77
N HIS A 706 -18.84 6.07 -17.54
CA HIS A 706 -17.57 6.21 -18.23
C HIS A 706 -17.68 5.98 -19.75
N ILE A 707 -18.58 5.08 -20.16
CA ILE A 707 -18.83 4.83 -21.58
C ILE A 707 -19.58 6.00 -22.25
N GLU A 708 -20.50 6.62 -21.54
CA GLU A 708 -21.43 7.61 -22.11
C GLU A 708 -20.97 9.08 -21.93
N THR A 709 -20.01 9.35 -21.02
CA THR A 709 -19.59 10.71 -20.69
C THR A 709 -18.71 11.36 -21.77
N ASP A 710 -18.85 12.68 -21.95
CA ASP A 710 -17.95 13.50 -22.79
C ASP A 710 -16.65 13.92 -22.06
N ARG A 711 -16.36 13.35 -20.88
CA ARG A 711 -15.19 13.76 -20.07
C ARG A 711 -13.86 13.33 -20.69
N TYR A 712 -13.80 12.15 -21.33
CA TYR A 712 -12.55 11.49 -21.74
C TYR A 712 -12.26 11.46 -23.24
N PRO A 713 -13.24 11.61 -24.17
CA PRO A 713 -12.96 11.59 -25.60
C PRO A 713 -11.97 12.66 -26.02
N GLU A 714 -10.96 12.30 -26.82
CA GLU A 714 -9.87 13.18 -27.27
C GLU A 714 -10.33 14.53 -27.85
N PRO A 715 -11.39 14.63 -28.69
CA PRO A 715 -11.86 15.93 -29.19
C PRO A 715 -12.29 16.88 -28.05
N MET A 716 -12.86 16.33 -26.97
CA MET A 716 -13.28 17.10 -25.79
C MET A 716 -12.11 17.53 -24.92
N LEU A 717 -11.06 16.70 -24.84
CA LEU A 717 -9.81 17.03 -24.13
C LEU A 717 -9.11 18.21 -24.81
N HIS A 718 -9.03 18.24 -26.17
CA HIS A 718 -8.46 19.35 -26.90
C HIS A 718 -9.24 20.66 -26.78
N ALA A 719 -10.53 20.60 -26.55
CA ALA A 719 -11.38 21.77 -26.33
C ALA A 719 -11.22 22.39 -24.93
N SER A 720 -10.45 21.76 -24.02
CA SER A 720 -10.25 22.23 -22.64
C SER A 720 -9.36 23.48 -22.58
N PRO A 721 -9.75 24.56 -21.88
CA PRO A 721 -8.95 25.78 -21.72
C PRO A 721 -7.59 25.55 -21.02
N SER A 722 -7.49 24.52 -20.16
CA SER A 722 -6.26 24.16 -19.47
C SER A 722 -5.18 23.58 -20.37
N VAL A 723 -5.57 22.93 -21.48
CA VAL A 723 -4.67 22.30 -22.45
C VAL A 723 -3.81 23.32 -23.19
N GLY A 724 -4.35 24.48 -23.54
CA GLY A 724 -3.61 25.53 -24.19
C GLY A 724 -2.36 25.99 -23.41
N ARG A 725 -2.40 25.97 -22.10
CA ARG A 725 -1.25 26.30 -21.24
C ARG A 725 -0.23 25.17 -21.14
N LEU A 726 -0.66 23.92 -21.11
CA LEU A 726 0.25 22.75 -21.10
C LEU A 726 0.98 22.58 -22.42
N LEU A 727 0.27 22.74 -23.56
CA LEU A 727 0.87 22.69 -24.90
C LEU A 727 1.83 23.85 -25.14
N HIS A 728 1.61 25.00 -24.53
CA HIS A 728 2.51 26.16 -24.62
C HIS A 728 3.61 26.16 -23.56
N GLY A 729 3.59 25.21 -22.61
CA GLY A 729 4.54 25.06 -21.51
C GLY A 729 4.45 26.19 -20.48
N PRO A 730 5.10 26.04 -19.32
CA PRO A 730 5.15 27.10 -18.32
C PRO A 730 5.83 28.34 -18.90
N THR A 731 5.22 29.51 -18.74
CA THR A 731 5.67 30.80 -19.25
C THR A 731 6.82 31.40 -18.40
N GLY A 732 7.58 30.58 -17.68
CA GLY A 732 8.73 31.04 -16.91
C GLY A 732 9.99 31.25 -17.76
N LEU A 733 10.89 32.10 -17.31
CA LEU A 733 12.15 32.44 -18.01
C LEU A 733 12.99 31.21 -18.41
N GLY A 734 12.94 30.10 -17.65
CA GLY A 734 13.68 28.87 -17.93
C GLY A 734 13.14 28.09 -19.15
N THR A 735 11.85 28.13 -19.37
CA THR A 735 11.22 27.45 -20.53
C THR A 735 11.23 28.29 -21.79
N ALA A 736 11.25 29.64 -21.66
CA ALA A 736 11.54 30.54 -22.78
C ALA A 736 12.97 30.30 -23.30
N ALA A 737 13.95 30.07 -22.41
CA ALA A 737 15.31 29.73 -22.80
C ALA A 737 15.41 28.40 -23.54
N ALA A 738 14.63 27.35 -23.11
CA ALA A 738 14.55 26.08 -23.83
C ALA A 738 13.93 26.23 -25.24
N ARG A 739 12.95 27.10 -25.40
CA ARG A 739 12.34 27.41 -26.72
C ARG A 739 13.30 28.18 -27.64
N ILE A 740 14.13 29.03 -27.08
CA ILE A 740 15.17 29.73 -27.87
C ILE A 740 16.14 28.70 -28.46
N GLY A 741 16.53 27.68 -27.70
CA GLY A 741 17.38 26.58 -28.17
C GLY A 741 16.75 25.82 -29.35
N SER A 742 15.45 25.49 -29.29
CA SER A 742 14.74 24.80 -30.38
C SER A 742 14.49 25.69 -31.58
N LEU A 743 14.22 26.97 -31.39
CA LEU A 743 14.09 27.95 -32.49
C LEU A 743 15.42 28.23 -33.19
N LEU A 744 16.54 28.28 -32.48
CA LEU A 744 17.88 28.42 -33.05
C LEU A 744 18.33 27.14 -33.76
N GLY A 745 17.86 25.95 -33.32
CA GLY A 745 18.09 24.68 -34.00
C GLY A 745 17.43 24.59 -35.38
N THR A 746 16.24 25.20 -35.54
CA THR A 746 15.52 25.26 -36.83
C THR A 746 16.07 26.31 -37.81
N LEU A 747 16.90 27.24 -37.34
CA LEU A 747 17.54 28.26 -38.17
C LEU A 747 18.94 27.87 -38.67
N ARG A 748 19.51 26.73 -38.20
CA ARG A 748 20.75 26.17 -38.74
C ARG A 748 20.40 25.19 -39.85
N ALA A 749 20.46 25.65 -41.08
CA ALA A 749 20.56 24.78 -42.24
C ALA A 749 21.84 23.93 -42.11
N GLU A 750 21.71 22.62 -42.29
CA GLU A 750 22.80 21.65 -42.24
C GLU A 750 23.96 22.03 -43.16
N PRO A 751 25.18 22.09 -42.67
CA PRO A 751 26.35 21.94 -43.51
C PRO A 751 26.67 20.46 -43.78
N PRO A 752 27.24 20.07 -44.91
CA PRO A 752 27.43 18.69 -45.29
C PRO A 752 28.42 17.97 -44.36
N ALA A 753 28.16 16.69 -44.13
CA ALA A 753 28.90 15.79 -43.26
C ALA A 753 30.43 15.74 -43.59
N GLN A 754 31.25 16.04 -42.62
CA GLN A 754 32.64 15.70 -42.59
C GLN A 754 32.92 14.46 -41.71
N PRO A 755 33.94 13.64 -42.05
CA PRO A 755 34.16 12.36 -41.34
C PRO A 755 34.72 12.56 -39.94
N ALA A 756 34.26 11.69 -39.04
CA ALA A 756 34.55 11.67 -37.61
C ALA A 756 36.04 11.59 -37.30
N GLN A 757 36.55 12.52 -36.49
CA GLN A 757 37.80 12.39 -35.76
C GLN A 757 37.57 11.85 -34.35
N PRO A 758 38.52 11.10 -33.74
CA PRO A 758 38.33 10.44 -32.48
C PRO A 758 38.23 11.44 -31.31
N VAL A 759 37.23 11.27 -30.48
CA VAL A 759 37.00 12.06 -29.27
C VAL A 759 38.00 11.66 -28.21
N ILE A 760 38.92 12.57 -27.87
CA ILE A 760 39.76 12.48 -26.67
C ILE A 760 38.88 12.87 -25.47
N ARG A 761 38.70 11.93 -24.55
CA ARG A 761 38.04 12.21 -23.28
C ARG A 761 38.96 13.04 -22.39
N PRO A 762 38.50 14.15 -21.79
CA PRO A 762 39.29 14.89 -20.79
C PRO A 762 39.40 14.08 -19.50
N ASP A 763 40.58 14.08 -18.92
CA ASP A 763 40.94 13.42 -17.70
C ASP A 763 40.25 14.13 -16.53
N VAL A 764 39.40 13.41 -15.80
CA VAL A 764 38.59 13.90 -14.66
C VAL A 764 39.46 14.39 -13.49
N ARG A 765 40.77 14.07 -13.48
CA ARG A 765 41.71 14.56 -12.47
C ARG A 765 42.11 16.04 -12.63
N ALA A 766 42.00 16.59 -13.84
CA ALA A 766 42.34 17.98 -14.07
C ALA A 766 41.26 19.01 -13.65
N LEU A 767 40.04 18.55 -13.37
CA LEU A 767 38.96 19.42 -12.91
C LEU A 767 38.93 19.61 -11.38
N ALA A 768 39.61 18.74 -10.64
CA ALA A 768 39.65 18.85 -9.16
C ALA A 768 40.63 19.93 -8.67
N ASP A 769 41.66 20.26 -9.47
CA ASP A 769 42.73 21.21 -9.07
C ASP A 769 42.43 22.69 -9.42
N GLN A 770 41.31 22.96 -10.13
CA GLN A 770 40.91 24.36 -10.46
C GLN A 770 39.88 24.97 -9.52
N ALA A 771 39.42 24.25 -8.50
CA ALA A 771 38.40 24.71 -7.55
C ALA A 771 38.99 25.37 -6.26
N ALA A 772 40.29 25.56 -6.16
CA ALA A 772 40.93 26.19 -5.02
C ALA A 772 41.37 27.62 -5.30
N GLY A 773 40.44 28.55 -5.27
CA GLY A 773 40.72 30.01 -5.26
C GLY A 773 40.01 30.68 -4.09
N PRO A 774 40.54 31.78 -3.52
CA PRO A 774 40.21 32.28 -2.18
C PRO A 774 38.83 32.96 -2.13
N ALA A 775 38.15 32.80 -0.98
CA ALA A 775 36.83 33.32 -0.69
C ALA A 775 36.82 34.88 -0.55
N PRO A 776 35.76 35.53 -1.03
CA PRO A 776 35.39 36.83 -0.51
C PRO A 776 34.30 36.74 0.55
N GLN A 777 34.46 37.55 1.60
CA GLN A 777 33.47 37.80 2.64
C GLN A 777 32.22 38.50 2.06
N ALA A 778 31.04 38.06 2.45
CA ALA A 778 29.86 38.90 2.46
C ALA A 778 28.66 38.32 3.19
N SER A 779 28.01 39.15 3.81
CA SER A 779 26.72 39.25 4.50
C SER A 779 25.57 38.35 4.02
N ALA A 780 24.88 37.76 5.01
CA ALA A 780 23.66 36.98 4.94
C ALA A 780 22.44 37.83 4.54
N PRO A 781 21.42 37.17 4.00
CA PRO A 781 20.14 37.07 4.70
C PRO A 781 19.60 35.67 4.87
N ALA A 782 18.84 35.54 5.94
CA ALA A 782 18.32 34.32 6.51
C ALA A 782 17.22 33.63 5.67
N GLY A 783 17.15 32.31 5.71
CA GLY A 783 15.91 31.57 5.50
C GLY A 783 15.94 30.28 4.69
N GLY A 784 17.09 29.80 4.19
CA GLY A 784 17.15 28.59 3.37
C GLY A 784 17.94 27.41 3.91
N ASP A 785 18.76 27.62 4.91
CA ASP A 785 19.83 26.69 5.27
C ASP A 785 19.46 25.62 6.31
N GLU A 786 18.33 25.76 7.01
CA GLU A 786 17.97 24.79 8.06
C GLU A 786 17.50 23.44 7.51
N ILE A 787 16.75 23.44 6.44
CA ILE A 787 16.20 22.19 5.85
C ILE A 787 17.33 21.36 5.23
N THR A 788 18.25 22.01 4.54
CA THR A 788 19.42 21.33 3.92
C THR A 788 20.40 20.84 4.99
N ALA A 789 20.54 21.60 6.07
CA ALA A 789 21.37 21.20 7.20
C ALA A 789 20.77 20.06 8.04
N ILE A 790 19.44 19.96 8.12
CA ILE A 790 18.75 18.87 8.80
C ILE A 790 18.85 17.59 7.95
N ALA A 791 18.62 17.67 6.65
CA ALA A 791 18.79 16.55 5.72
C ALA A 791 20.25 16.05 5.71
N GLY A 792 21.22 16.96 5.72
CA GLY A 792 22.65 16.63 5.82
C GLY A 792 23.01 15.94 7.14
N ARG A 793 22.47 16.38 8.25
CA ARG A 793 22.71 15.78 9.58
C ARG A 793 22.05 14.39 9.70
N ILE A 794 20.87 14.18 9.13
CA ILE A 794 20.21 12.86 9.10
C ILE A 794 21.01 11.90 8.22
N LEU A 795 21.48 12.33 7.06
CA LEU A 795 22.32 11.52 6.18
C LEU A 795 23.68 11.19 6.83
N ASP A 796 24.29 12.12 7.54
CA ASP A 796 25.56 11.89 8.25
C ASP A 796 25.35 11.01 9.49
N GLN A 797 24.21 11.13 10.16
CA GLN A 797 23.83 10.27 11.27
C GLN A 797 23.54 8.82 10.80
N ILE A 798 22.83 8.67 9.67
CA ILE A 798 22.61 7.37 9.03
C ILE A 798 23.97 6.77 8.56
N LYS A 799 24.86 7.56 7.99
CA LYS A 799 26.20 7.10 7.61
C LYS A 799 27.12 6.81 8.81
N SER A 800 26.93 7.47 9.95
CA SER A 800 27.68 7.18 11.18
C SER A 800 27.23 5.88 11.85
N TRP A 801 26.03 5.40 11.56
CA TRP A 801 25.51 4.10 12.02
C TRP A 801 25.98 2.92 11.19
N GLY A 802 26.62 3.16 10.05
CA GLY A 802 27.24 2.17 9.18
C GLY A 802 28.73 1.91 9.44
N ARG A 803 29.28 2.31 10.58
CA ARG A 803 30.67 2.00 10.99
C ARG A 803 30.73 1.20 12.27
#